data_bc8bb8b9a7058c7f2a48df970eae5c1f
#
_entry.id   bc8bb8b9a7058c7f2a48df970eae5c1f
#
_cell.length_a   1.000
_cell.length_b   1.000
_cell.length_c   1.000
_cell.angle_alpha   90.00
_cell.angle_beta   90.00
_cell.angle_gamma   90.00
#
_symmetry.space_group_name_H-M   'P 1'
#
loop_
_entity.id
_entity.type
_entity.pdbx_description
1 polymer ?
#
loop_
_entity_poly.entity_id
_entity_poly.type
_entity_poly.pdbx_seq_one_letter_code
_entity_poly.pdbx_strand_id
1 'polypeptide(L)'
;MRSARSLIAVALAALLVTTLTTPAQAGHKPPVGTLVSLGIPLSDVLLIGGTVAPGPNGKTAIWNVSTGSPAYLNAIDPATGASLLSAPLPGADGSYAVAATPDGTIYAGTYNNGHLYRLRPGGTVEDLGRPIATESFIWRITTDDQGNVYGGTFPNGKVFRYDDKTGAVRDYGTVKPGQTYVKSIDYADGKIYTGSLPDAHIMEVDATTGAITELPSPPGLGDPADKVVYDLNARGGRVYARISTAFPGPLYVWDIASRTWVDEIPNAHGLDISPVGANGEIYLIQASELKKYDPATKTLIGTGLTFTGRIQNARSIGYADLGLPDYPGTSVVGTLWRGEEFRYNPQTGKSEIFQTQVRREPIEILSVAGGKDKIYAGGFLNGGVSVVDPATGDATFNRFSQVEALMEGSDGKLWIGAYPEARLYAYDLSQPWSSPEYSPGPPGTPDNPKQLLNLKPDLFQTRARALTEVNGKIAVGTVPDGDRLGGALVIYDPKTNTAEKYRNVVQDESVFGLTAQCGIVYGGTSIAGGLATTPPTREAGTVFAWDVAKKTKLWESVPVPGAATVSSVAMGPDGLLWGVAGKTVFAVAPDSGKLKKSFTLGTTNSSGDIVATSEAVYVSIDLNKIYRIAPGKKAAPTLFLEHAHRRLGVRGDHQLLLTSGSELFRVDISR
;
A
#
# COMPACT_ATOMS: atom_id res chain seq x y z
N MET A 1 -63.88 36.90 1.03
CA MET A 1 -62.76 37.06 1.99
C MET A 1 -61.58 36.29 1.40
N ARG A 2 -60.53 37.02 1.06
CA ARG A 2 -59.36 36.50 0.31
C ARG A 2 -58.33 35.95 1.26
N SER A 3 -57.89 34.71 1.13
CA SER A 3 -56.73 34.14 1.81
C SER A 3 -55.51 34.16 0.91
N ALA A 4 -54.48 34.87 1.33
CA ALA A 4 -53.20 34.95 0.67
C ALA A 4 -52.40 33.66 0.88
N ARG A 5 -51.88 33.08 -0.19
CA ARG A 5 -50.88 31.99 -0.16
C ARG A 5 -49.50 32.63 -0.25
N SER A 6 -48.71 32.49 0.80
CA SER A 6 -47.29 32.83 0.80
C SER A 6 -46.50 31.70 0.16
N LEU A 7 -45.84 32.02 -0.96
CA LEU A 7 -44.77 31.20 -1.56
C LEU A 7 -43.45 31.52 -0.86
N ILE A 8 -42.87 30.54 -0.18
CA ILE A 8 -41.50 30.61 0.30
C ILE A 8 -40.61 30.09 -0.81
N ALA A 9 -39.88 30.96 -1.46
CA ALA A 9 -38.80 30.59 -2.38
C ALA A 9 -37.56 30.31 -1.55
N VAL A 10 -37.11 29.05 -1.55
CA VAL A 10 -35.80 28.66 -1.00
C VAL A 10 -34.76 28.94 -2.10
N ALA A 11 -33.96 29.98 -1.90
CA ALA A 11 -32.79 30.24 -2.72
C ALA A 11 -31.64 29.33 -2.29
N LEU A 12 -31.30 28.34 -3.13
CA LEU A 12 -30.04 27.58 -3.02
C LEU A 12 -28.90 28.53 -3.45
N ALA A 13 -28.13 29.00 -2.50
CA ALA A 13 -26.85 29.65 -2.76
C ALA A 13 -25.79 28.56 -3.01
N ALA A 14 -25.51 28.29 -4.28
CA ALA A 14 -24.34 27.53 -4.66
C ALA A 14 -23.10 28.40 -4.39
N LEU A 15 -22.35 28.08 -3.35
CA LEU A 15 -21.01 28.63 -3.15
C LEU A 15 -20.08 28.02 -4.21
N LEU A 16 -19.87 28.76 -5.31
CA LEU A 16 -18.73 28.54 -6.18
C LEU A 16 -17.47 28.97 -5.41
N VAL A 17 -16.72 28.02 -4.89
CA VAL A 17 -15.35 28.28 -4.47
C VAL A 17 -14.52 28.37 -5.76
N THR A 18 -14.41 29.54 -6.32
CA THR A 18 -13.40 29.87 -7.32
C THR A 18 -12.07 29.96 -6.60
N THR A 19 -11.26 28.93 -6.70
CA THR A 19 -9.83 29.04 -6.37
C THR A 19 -9.20 30.01 -7.38
N LEU A 20 -9.08 31.25 -6.99
CA LEU A 20 -8.23 32.21 -7.67
C LEU A 20 -6.78 31.76 -7.49
N THR A 21 -6.24 31.02 -8.45
CA THR A 21 -4.80 30.90 -8.60
C THR A 21 -4.26 32.25 -9.02
N THR A 22 -3.87 33.07 -8.05
CA THR A 22 -3.04 34.25 -8.32
C THR A 22 -1.69 33.73 -8.82
N PRO A 23 -1.19 34.23 -9.96
CA PRO A 23 0.18 33.90 -10.38
C PRO A 23 1.13 34.38 -9.29
N ALA A 24 2.08 33.50 -8.93
CA ALA A 24 3.09 33.80 -7.93
C ALA A 24 3.81 35.09 -8.28
N GLN A 25 3.61 36.12 -7.49
CA GLN A 25 4.33 37.37 -7.59
C GLN A 25 5.78 37.11 -7.15
N ALA A 26 6.70 37.09 -8.10
CA ALA A 26 8.12 36.96 -7.81
C ALA A 26 8.57 38.09 -6.89
N GLY A 27 8.97 37.77 -5.64
CA GLY A 27 9.70 38.70 -4.83
C GLY A 27 9.47 38.77 -3.32
N HIS A 28 8.37 38.26 -2.77
CA HIS A 28 8.19 38.27 -1.30
C HIS A 28 8.19 36.83 -0.75
N LYS A 29 9.21 36.53 0.07
CA LYS A 29 9.16 35.30 0.89
C LYS A 29 7.99 35.41 1.88
N PRO A 30 7.17 34.37 2.06
CA PRO A 30 6.11 34.38 3.06
C PRO A 30 6.70 34.61 4.47
N PRO A 31 5.91 35.17 5.40
CA PRO A 31 6.34 35.32 6.80
C PRO A 31 6.73 33.96 7.39
N VAL A 32 7.70 33.98 8.32
CA VAL A 32 8.08 32.77 9.09
C VAL A 32 6.86 32.14 9.75
N GLY A 33 6.72 30.83 9.62
CA GLY A 33 5.58 30.05 10.14
C GLY A 33 4.36 29.99 9.21
N THR A 34 4.40 30.63 8.03
CA THR A 34 3.31 30.52 7.06
C THR A 34 3.32 29.16 6.38
N LEU A 35 2.19 28.46 6.45
CA LEU A 35 1.96 27.20 5.72
C LEU A 35 1.66 27.52 4.25
N VAL A 36 2.43 26.93 3.35
CA VAL A 36 2.28 27.09 1.89
C VAL A 36 2.02 25.71 1.26
N SER A 37 0.88 25.56 0.60
CA SER A 37 0.60 24.35 -0.17
C SER A 37 1.50 24.28 -1.42
N LEU A 38 2.09 23.12 -1.65
CA LEU A 38 2.82 22.75 -2.86
C LEU A 38 1.99 21.83 -3.75
N GLY A 39 0.70 21.62 -3.42
CA GLY A 39 -0.24 20.83 -4.19
C GLY A 39 -0.09 19.33 -3.97
N ILE A 40 -0.57 18.56 -4.94
CA ILE A 40 -0.63 17.09 -4.95
C ILE A 40 0.45 16.57 -5.90
N PRO A 41 1.64 16.19 -5.41
CA PRO A 41 2.75 15.81 -6.27
C PRO A 41 2.65 14.40 -6.84
N LEU A 42 1.82 13.54 -6.24
CA LEU A 42 1.70 12.13 -6.59
C LEU A 42 0.27 11.83 -7.07
N SER A 43 0.14 11.39 -8.31
CA SER A 43 -1.14 10.88 -8.83
C SER A 43 -0.91 9.80 -9.88
N ASP A 44 -1.68 8.72 -9.83
CA ASP A 44 -1.66 7.67 -10.84
C ASP A 44 -2.98 6.89 -10.86
N VAL A 45 -3.12 6.00 -11.84
CA VAL A 45 -4.18 4.98 -11.84
C VAL A 45 -3.62 3.74 -11.17
N LEU A 46 -4.22 3.34 -10.04
CA LEU A 46 -3.88 2.11 -9.33
C LEU A 46 -5.15 1.28 -9.14
N LEU A 47 -5.31 0.22 -9.93
CA LEU A 47 -6.45 -0.68 -9.90
C LEU A 47 -6.04 -1.97 -9.18
N ILE A 48 -6.55 -2.20 -7.97
CA ILE A 48 -6.09 -3.34 -7.15
C ILE A 48 -7.11 -4.47 -6.98
N GLY A 49 -8.34 -4.26 -7.35
CA GLY A 49 -9.39 -5.29 -7.41
C GLY A 49 -10.36 -4.99 -8.53
N GLY A 50 -10.96 -6.02 -9.12
CA GLY A 50 -11.93 -5.84 -10.18
C GLY A 50 -12.77 -7.08 -10.46
N THR A 51 -13.78 -6.91 -11.32
CA THR A 51 -14.64 -7.96 -11.87
C THR A 51 -15.15 -7.56 -13.25
N VAL A 52 -15.59 -8.53 -14.03
CA VAL A 52 -16.24 -8.30 -15.35
C VAL A 52 -17.72 -8.63 -15.21
N ALA A 53 -18.57 -7.64 -15.46
CA ALA A 53 -20.01 -7.73 -15.23
C ALA A 53 -20.79 -6.75 -16.14
N PRO A 54 -22.13 -6.80 -16.18
CA PRO A 54 -22.93 -5.81 -16.90
C PRO A 54 -22.59 -4.37 -16.48
N GLY A 55 -22.39 -3.49 -17.45
CA GLY A 55 -22.07 -2.08 -17.24
C GLY A 55 -23.32 -1.18 -17.26
N PRO A 56 -23.13 0.13 -16.97
CA PRO A 56 -24.22 1.10 -16.93
C PRO A 56 -24.98 1.26 -18.25
N ASN A 57 -24.34 0.91 -19.36
CA ASN A 57 -24.92 0.98 -20.71
C ASN A 57 -25.58 -0.33 -21.18
N GLY A 58 -25.72 -1.32 -20.28
CA GLY A 58 -26.27 -2.65 -20.56
C GLY A 58 -25.33 -3.59 -21.32
N LYS A 59 -24.11 -3.15 -21.68
CA LYS A 59 -23.05 -4.00 -22.23
C LYS A 59 -22.13 -4.45 -21.10
N THR A 60 -21.32 -5.47 -21.37
CA THR A 60 -20.27 -5.89 -20.43
C THR A 60 -19.27 -4.76 -20.18
N ALA A 61 -18.93 -4.53 -18.93
CA ALA A 61 -17.89 -3.60 -18.48
C ALA A 61 -16.91 -4.29 -17.56
N ILE A 62 -15.72 -3.73 -17.46
CA ILE A 62 -14.77 -4.10 -16.41
C ILE A 62 -14.95 -3.13 -15.25
N TRP A 63 -15.32 -3.67 -14.10
CA TRP A 63 -15.50 -2.91 -12.87
C TRP A 63 -14.25 -3.03 -12.00
N ASN A 64 -13.79 -1.91 -11.44
CA ASN A 64 -12.65 -1.87 -10.54
C ASN A 64 -12.73 -0.68 -9.59
N VAL A 65 -11.85 -0.66 -8.60
CA VAL A 65 -11.69 0.49 -7.70
C VAL A 65 -10.30 1.07 -7.87
N SER A 66 -10.22 2.35 -8.21
CA SER A 66 -8.97 3.10 -8.20
C SER A 66 -8.64 3.55 -6.78
N THR A 67 -7.36 3.33 -6.38
CA THR A 67 -6.83 3.79 -5.10
C THR A 67 -6.69 5.30 -5.11
N GLY A 68 -7.18 5.96 -4.06
CA GLY A 68 -7.15 7.41 -3.89
C GLY A 68 -7.84 7.81 -2.59
N SER A 69 -7.92 9.10 -2.31
CA SER A 69 -8.63 9.64 -1.14
C SER A 69 -9.58 10.76 -1.57
N PRO A 70 -10.87 10.44 -1.82
CA PRO A 70 -11.50 9.12 -1.75
C PRO A 70 -11.11 8.20 -2.90
N ALA A 71 -11.29 6.88 -2.73
CA ALA A 71 -11.23 5.91 -3.80
C ALA A 71 -12.47 6.03 -4.73
N TYR A 72 -12.37 5.53 -5.97
CA TYR A 72 -13.47 5.57 -6.93
C TYR A 72 -13.79 4.19 -7.48
N LEU A 73 -15.07 3.83 -7.49
CA LEU A 73 -15.59 2.70 -8.24
C LEU A 73 -15.75 3.12 -9.69
N ASN A 74 -15.13 2.39 -10.61
CA ASN A 74 -15.13 2.67 -12.04
C ASN A 74 -15.76 1.52 -12.81
N ALA A 75 -16.48 1.86 -13.90
CA ALA A 75 -16.85 0.93 -14.96
C ALA A 75 -16.14 1.36 -16.24
N ILE A 76 -15.50 0.43 -16.93
CA ILE A 76 -14.68 0.67 -18.10
C ILE A 76 -15.21 -0.15 -19.26
N ASP A 77 -15.30 0.47 -20.43
CA ASP A 77 -15.63 -0.21 -21.68
C ASP A 77 -14.43 -1.03 -22.17
N PRO A 78 -14.51 -2.37 -22.21
CA PRO A 78 -13.40 -3.21 -22.63
C PRO A 78 -13.06 -3.11 -24.13
N ALA A 79 -13.92 -2.48 -24.91
CA ALA A 79 -13.64 -2.24 -26.33
C ALA A 79 -12.78 -0.99 -26.58
N THR A 80 -12.86 0.01 -25.70
CA THR A 80 -12.25 1.33 -25.95
C THR A 80 -11.37 1.84 -24.80
N GLY A 81 -11.45 1.22 -23.60
CA GLY A 81 -10.83 1.72 -22.39
C GLY A 81 -11.52 2.95 -21.79
N ALA A 82 -12.64 3.39 -22.38
CA ALA A 82 -13.35 4.57 -21.92
C ALA A 82 -14.01 4.35 -20.56
N SER A 83 -13.95 5.35 -19.70
CA SER A 83 -14.68 5.36 -18.44
C SER A 83 -16.17 5.55 -18.70
N LEU A 84 -16.98 4.53 -18.40
CA LEU A 84 -18.45 4.57 -18.48
C LEU A 84 -19.07 5.15 -17.21
N LEU A 85 -18.40 4.97 -16.07
CA LEU A 85 -18.81 5.48 -14.77
C LEU A 85 -17.55 5.65 -13.91
N SER A 86 -17.55 6.70 -13.08
CA SER A 86 -16.57 6.88 -12.00
C SER A 86 -17.31 7.51 -10.82
N ALA A 87 -17.46 6.75 -9.73
CA ALA A 87 -18.23 7.15 -8.56
C ALA A 87 -17.38 7.08 -7.29
N PRO A 88 -17.33 8.14 -6.46
CA PRO A 88 -16.52 8.13 -5.25
C PRO A 88 -17.06 7.13 -4.22
N LEU A 89 -16.14 6.54 -3.46
CA LEU A 89 -16.39 5.74 -2.26
C LEU A 89 -16.03 6.60 -1.03
N PRO A 90 -16.99 7.34 -0.43
CA PRO A 90 -16.67 8.30 0.63
C PRO A 90 -16.00 7.63 1.84
N GLY A 91 -14.87 8.16 2.28
CA GLY A 91 -14.11 7.64 3.42
C GLY A 91 -13.29 6.37 3.13
N ALA A 92 -13.20 5.93 1.87
CA ALA A 92 -12.38 4.80 1.47
C ALA A 92 -11.10 5.26 0.74
N ASP A 93 -10.01 4.50 0.93
CA ASP A 93 -8.71 4.74 0.28
C ASP A 93 -8.48 3.80 -0.90
N GLY A 94 -9.25 2.70 -1.01
CA GLY A 94 -9.16 1.72 -2.07
C GLY A 94 -9.80 0.38 -1.72
N SER A 95 -9.75 -0.56 -2.68
CA SER A 95 -10.37 -1.87 -2.56
C SER A 95 -9.60 -2.94 -3.32
N TYR A 96 -9.44 -4.12 -2.69
CA TYR A 96 -9.08 -5.37 -3.36
C TYR A 96 -10.31 -6.19 -3.75
N ALA A 97 -11.46 -5.85 -3.21
CA ALA A 97 -12.67 -6.65 -3.18
C ALA A 97 -13.76 -6.02 -4.04
N VAL A 98 -13.95 -6.50 -5.25
CA VAL A 98 -15.05 -6.08 -6.15
C VAL A 98 -15.75 -7.33 -6.67
N ALA A 99 -17.06 -7.39 -6.57
CA ALA A 99 -17.88 -8.47 -7.10
C ALA A 99 -19.22 -7.94 -7.63
N ALA A 100 -19.84 -8.73 -8.52
CA ALA A 100 -21.16 -8.45 -9.06
C ALA A 100 -22.13 -9.57 -8.68
N THR A 101 -23.36 -9.20 -8.35
CA THR A 101 -24.46 -10.16 -8.21
C THR A 101 -25.15 -10.42 -9.56
N PRO A 102 -25.93 -11.49 -9.69
CA PRO A 102 -26.60 -11.85 -10.95
C PRO A 102 -27.52 -10.75 -11.51
N ASP A 103 -28.07 -9.89 -10.66
CA ASP A 103 -28.91 -8.75 -11.07
C ASP A 103 -28.12 -7.53 -11.54
N GLY A 104 -26.77 -7.61 -11.55
CA GLY A 104 -25.89 -6.55 -11.98
C GLY A 104 -25.55 -5.52 -10.88
N THR A 105 -25.92 -5.77 -9.64
CA THR A 105 -25.48 -4.94 -8.50
C THR A 105 -24.00 -5.16 -8.24
N ILE A 106 -23.24 -4.07 -8.11
CA ILE A 106 -21.80 -4.11 -7.84
C ILE A 106 -21.53 -3.83 -6.37
N TYR A 107 -20.66 -4.65 -5.79
CA TYR A 107 -20.17 -4.47 -4.43
C TYR A 107 -18.67 -4.19 -4.42
N ALA A 108 -18.24 -3.34 -3.49
CA ALA A 108 -16.83 -3.10 -3.20
C ALA A 108 -16.60 -3.15 -1.69
N GLY A 109 -15.67 -4.01 -1.27
CA GLY A 109 -15.18 -4.08 0.11
C GLY A 109 -13.84 -3.36 0.24
N THR A 110 -13.69 -2.48 1.22
CA THR A 110 -12.57 -1.56 1.29
C THR A 110 -11.58 -1.90 2.39
N TYR A 111 -10.35 -1.41 2.26
CA TYR A 111 -9.34 -1.51 3.30
C TYR A 111 -9.27 -0.22 4.13
N ASN A 112 -8.61 -0.30 5.29
CA ASN A 112 -8.46 0.71 6.33
C ASN A 112 -9.75 1.02 7.08
N ASN A 113 -10.86 1.30 6.41
CA ASN A 113 -12.17 1.50 7.05
C ASN A 113 -13.02 0.22 7.15
N GLY A 114 -12.79 -0.80 6.30
CA GLY A 114 -13.50 -2.08 6.32
C GLY A 114 -14.98 -1.98 5.95
N HIS A 115 -15.37 -0.98 5.15
CA HIS A 115 -16.74 -0.77 4.71
C HIS A 115 -17.08 -1.60 3.48
N LEU A 116 -18.35 -1.99 3.38
CA LEU A 116 -18.95 -2.57 2.18
C LEU A 116 -19.77 -1.47 1.48
N TYR A 117 -19.48 -1.25 0.20
CA TYR A 117 -20.23 -0.34 -0.66
C TYR A 117 -21.03 -1.12 -1.68
N ARG A 118 -22.14 -0.54 -2.12
CA ARG A 118 -23.04 -1.11 -3.11
C ARG A 118 -23.42 -0.09 -4.16
N LEU A 119 -23.48 -0.53 -5.43
CA LEU A 119 -24.04 0.23 -6.54
C LEU A 119 -25.05 -0.64 -7.29
N ARG A 120 -26.32 -0.33 -7.19
CA ARG A 120 -27.38 -0.97 -7.97
C ARG A 120 -27.40 -0.43 -9.41
N PRO A 121 -27.88 -1.21 -10.40
CA PRO A 121 -28.07 -0.71 -11.77
C PRO A 121 -28.87 0.59 -11.78
N GLY A 122 -28.31 1.65 -12.41
CA GLY A 122 -28.95 2.97 -12.49
C GLY A 122 -29.01 3.76 -11.19
N GLY A 123 -28.47 3.25 -10.09
CA GLY A 123 -28.43 3.91 -8.78
C GLY A 123 -27.18 4.75 -8.53
N THR A 124 -27.00 5.10 -7.27
CA THR A 124 -25.79 5.76 -6.74
C THR A 124 -25.07 4.83 -5.77
N VAL A 125 -23.81 5.13 -5.49
CA VAL A 125 -23.04 4.39 -4.47
C VAL A 125 -23.68 4.58 -3.11
N GLU A 126 -23.92 3.47 -2.41
CA GLU A 126 -24.40 3.40 -1.05
C GLU A 126 -23.31 2.84 -0.14
N ASP A 127 -23.01 3.51 0.96
CA ASP A 127 -22.13 3.00 2.02
C ASP A 127 -22.96 2.18 3.00
N LEU A 128 -22.74 0.87 3.04
CA LEU A 128 -23.44 -0.06 3.93
C LEU A 128 -22.77 -0.18 5.30
N GLY A 129 -21.68 0.55 5.52
CA GLY A 129 -20.90 0.51 6.73
C GLY A 129 -20.02 -0.74 6.83
N ARG A 130 -19.56 -1.02 8.04
CA ARG A 130 -18.68 -2.13 8.37
C ARG A 130 -19.49 -3.37 8.72
N PRO A 131 -19.46 -4.46 7.91
CA PRO A 131 -20.24 -5.66 8.20
C PRO A 131 -19.86 -6.31 9.54
N ILE A 132 -18.57 -6.33 9.88
CA ILE A 132 -18.10 -6.80 11.19
C ILE A 132 -17.33 -5.66 11.87
N ALA A 133 -17.82 -5.15 12.99
CA ALA A 133 -17.29 -3.97 13.66
C ALA A 133 -15.81 -4.07 14.07
N THR A 134 -15.32 -5.28 14.33
CA THR A 134 -13.93 -5.54 14.73
C THR A 134 -12.94 -5.59 13.55
N GLU A 135 -13.45 -5.62 12.31
CA GLU A 135 -12.63 -5.81 11.12
C GLU A 135 -12.41 -4.46 10.40
N SER A 136 -11.17 -4.19 10.01
CA SER A 136 -10.77 -2.93 9.35
C SER A 136 -10.47 -3.09 7.86
N PHE A 137 -10.45 -4.34 7.36
CA PHE A 137 -10.23 -4.66 5.95
C PHE A 137 -11.23 -5.70 5.48
N ILE A 138 -11.73 -5.50 4.26
CA ILE A 138 -12.37 -6.53 3.46
C ILE A 138 -11.42 -6.81 2.30
N TRP A 139 -10.77 -7.99 2.31
CA TRP A 139 -9.71 -8.31 1.35
C TRP A 139 -10.21 -8.83 0.02
N ARG A 140 -11.24 -9.64 0.04
CA ARG A 140 -11.92 -10.15 -1.14
C ARG A 140 -13.38 -10.40 -0.82
N ILE A 141 -14.23 -10.28 -1.83
CA ILE A 141 -15.64 -10.66 -1.76
C ILE A 141 -15.99 -11.53 -2.96
N THR A 142 -17.02 -12.36 -2.76
CA THR A 142 -17.67 -13.15 -3.80
C THR A 142 -19.17 -13.13 -3.57
N THR A 143 -19.93 -13.60 -4.55
CA THR A 143 -21.40 -13.63 -4.49
C THR A 143 -21.92 -15.01 -4.83
N ASP A 144 -23.14 -15.34 -4.34
CA ASP A 144 -23.87 -16.51 -4.79
C ASP A 144 -24.98 -16.13 -5.79
N ASP A 145 -25.64 -17.15 -6.34
CA ASP A 145 -26.73 -16.98 -7.31
C ASP A 145 -27.98 -16.32 -6.73
N GLN A 146 -28.04 -16.15 -5.41
CA GLN A 146 -29.18 -15.52 -4.72
C GLN A 146 -28.92 -14.06 -4.39
N GLY A 147 -27.71 -13.56 -4.70
CA GLY A 147 -27.28 -12.19 -4.45
C GLY A 147 -26.70 -11.96 -3.06
N ASN A 148 -26.41 -13.00 -2.27
CA ASN A 148 -25.64 -12.82 -1.05
C ASN A 148 -24.18 -12.49 -1.37
N VAL A 149 -23.58 -11.64 -0.54
CA VAL A 149 -22.17 -11.26 -0.61
C VAL A 149 -21.40 -11.90 0.53
N TYR A 150 -20.33 -12.61 0.22
CA TYR A 150 -19.43 -13.21 1.21
C TYR A 150 -18.09 -12.47 1.17
N GLY A 151 -17.54 -12.16 2.34
CA GLY A 151 -16.29 -11.41 2.42
C GLY A 151 -15.31 -11.96 3.44
N GLY A 152 -14.03 -11.93 3.07
CA GLY A 152 -12.89 -12.26 3.91
C GLY A 152 -12.21 -11.02 4.48
N THR A 153 -11.83 -11.05 5.77
CA THR A 153 -11.46 -9.86 6.53
C THR A 153 -10.10 -9.93 7.23
N PHE A 154 -9.69 -8.80 7.83
CA PHE A 154 -8.57 -8.59 8.74
C PHE A 154 -9.00 -7.57 9.82
N PRO A 155 -8.53 -7.62 11.10
CA PRO A 155 -7.35 -8.37 11.59
C PRO A 155 -7.66 -9.73 12.25
N ASN A 156 -8.89 -10.20 12.26
CA ASN A 156 -9.22 -11.43 12.99
C ASN A 156 -9.53 -12.62 12.08
N GLY A 157 -9.24 -12.52 10.78
CA GLY A 157 -9.38 -13.62 9.83
C GLY A 157 -10.80 -14.20 9.76
N LYS A 158 -11.80 -13.33 9.72
CA LYS A 158 -13.21 -13.70 9.74
C LYS A 158 -13.81 -13.76 8.34
N VAL A 159 -14.93 -14.47 8.25
CA VAL A 159 -15.80 -14.50 7.07
C VAL A 159 -17.18 -13.97 7.47
N PHE A 160 -17.77 -13.13 6.61
CA PHE A 160 -19.15 -12.69 6.75
C PHE A 160 -19.99 -13.04 5.51
N ARG A 161 -21.31 -13.10 5.68
CA ARG A 161 -22.31 -13.03 4.62
C ARG A 161 -23.15 -11.78 4.83
N TYR A 162 -23.33 -10.99 3.79
CA TYR A 162 -24.31 -9.92 3.71
C TYR A 162 -25.46 -10.36 2.81
N ASP A 163 -26.68 -10.31 3.31
CA ASP A 163 -27.91 -10.62 2.59
C ASP A 163 -28.47 -9.32 2.00
N ASP A 164 -28.42 -9.17 0.68
CA ASP A 164 -28.85 -7.94 0.01
C ASP A 164 -30.34 -7.63 0.17
N LYS A 165 -31.18 -8.65 0.32
CA LYS A 165 -32.63 -8.48 0.41
C LYS A 165 -33.07 -7.97 1.77
N THR A 166 -32.36 -8.39 2.81
CA THR A 166 -32.74 -8.10 4.21
C THR A 166 -31.78 -7.11 4.89
N GLY A 167 -30.60 -6.90 4.34
CA GLY A 167 -29.50 -6.15 4.96
C GLY A 167 -28.85 -6.89 6.13
N ALA A 168 -29.23 -8.15 6.37
CA ALA A 168 -28.72 -8.92 7.50
C ALA A 168 -27.26 -9.36 7.27
N VAL A 169 -26.45 -9.24 8.32
CA VAL A 169 -25.08 -9.75 8.33
C VAL A 169 -25.00 -11.00 9.19
N ARG A 170 -24.37 -12.04 8.65
CA ARG A 170 -23.96 -13.23 9.41
C ARG A 170 -22.44 -13.24 9.54
N ASP A 171 -21.94 -13.25 10.77
CA ASP A 171 -20.52 -13.49 11.10
C ASP A 171 -20.31 -15.00 11.28
N TYR A 172 -19.44 -15.61 10.45
CA TYR A 172 -19.04 -17.02 10.57
C TYR A 172 -17.90 -17.21 11.58
N GLY A 173 -17.34 -16.11 12.09
CA GLY A 173 -16.21 -16.13 13.01
C GLY A 173 -14.86 -16.26 12.30
N THR A 174 -13.80 -16.41 13.12
CA THR A 174 -12.42 -16.65 12.65
C THR A 174 -12.34 -18.05 12.05
N VAL A 175 -11.89 -18.14 10.78
CA VAL A 175 -11.90 -19.43 10.06
C VAL A 175 -10.86 -20.42 10.57
N LYS A 176 -9.76 -19.93 11.15
CA LYS A 176 -8.72 -20.77 11.77
C LYS A 176 -8.01 -19.98 12.86
N PRO A 177 -7.89 -20.51 14.10
CA PRO A 177 -7.12 -19.89 15.16
C PRO A 177 -5.65 -19.63 14.74
N GLY A 178 -5.12 -18.45 15.10
CA GLY A 178 -3.79 -18.00 14.73
C GLY A 178 -3.69 -17.30 13.37
N GLN A 179 -4.72 -17.43 12.53
CA GLN A 179 -4.76 -16.71 11.26
C GLN A 179 -5.47 -15.35 11.43
N THR A 180 -4.87 -14.31 10.88
CA THR A 180 -5.36 -12.94 11.03
C THR A 180 -6.02 -12.40 9.77
N TYR A 181 -5.75 -13.01 8.61
CA TYR A 181 -6.34 -12.66 7.33
C TYR A 181 -7.11 -13.80 6.72
N VAL A 182 -8.29 -13.52 6.19
CA VAL A 182 -8.87 -14.22 5.06
C VAL A 182 -8.55 -13.37 3.83
N LYS A 183 -7.43 -13.70 3.17
CA LYS A 183 -6.88 -12.92 2.05
C LYS A 183 -7.62 -13.14 0.75
N SER A 184 -8.09 -14.36 0.54
CA SER A 184 -8.82 -14.77 -0.65
C SER A 184 -10.05 -15.57 -0.27
N ILE A 185 -11.11 -15.45 -1.07
CA ILE A 185 -12.38 -16.10 -0.84
C ILE A 185 -13.10 -16.29 -2.17
N ASP A 186 -13.74 -17.46 -2.35
CA ASP A 186 -14.73 -17.65 -3.42
C ASP A 186 -15.82 -18.64 -2.99
N TYR A 187 -16.92 -18.68 -3.75
CA TYR A 187 -18.09 -19.48 -3.45
C TYR A 187 -18.37 -20.50 -4.57
N ALA A 188 -18.69 -21.72 -4.21
CA ALA A 188 -19.20 -22.73 -5.11
C ALA A 188 -20.11 -23.72 -4.35
N ASP A 189 -21.26 -24.05 -4.92
CA ASP A 189 -22.14 -25.15 -4.51
C ASP A 189 -22.46 -25.16 -2.99
N GLY A 190 -22.79 -24.00 -2.41
CA GLY A 190 -23.12 -23.87 -1.00
C GLY A 190 -21.92 -23.84 -0.06
N LYS A 191 -20.70 -23.82 -0.59
CA LYS A 191 -19.46 -23.74 0.17
C LYS A 191 -18.70 -22.46 -0.13
N ILE A 192 -18.10 -21.92 0.91
CA ILE A 192 -17.19 -20.76 0.86
C ILE A 192 -15.78 -21.30 1.04
N TYR A 193 -14.94 -21.13 0.04
CA TYR A 193 -13.51 -21.49 0.10
C TYR A 193 -12.69 -20.26 0.45
N THR A 194 -11.80 -20.37 1.44
CA THR A 194 -11.02 -19.23 1.95
C THR A 194 -9.53 -19.59 2.01
N GLY A 195 -8.70 -18.58 1.76
CA GLY A 195 -7.26 -18.68 1.93
C GLY A 195 -6.73 -17.70 2.96
N SER A 196 -5.82 -18.16 3.84
CA SER A 196 -5.37 -17.41 5.01
C SER A 196 -3.93 -16.88 4.93
N LEU A 197 -3.64 -15.95 5.88
CA LEU A 197 -2.32 -15.49 6.33
C LEU A 197 -2.34 -15.40 7.88
N PRO A 198 -1.14 -15.49 8.55
CA PRO A 198 0.23 -15.53 8.01
C PRO A 198 0.63 -16.86 7.37
N ASP A 199 -0.06 -17.96 7.71
CA ASP A 199 0.23 -19.28 7.16
C ASP A 199 -0.77 -19.68 6.08
N ALA A 200 -0.34 -20.48 5.13
CA ALA A 200 -1.18 -20.90 4.01
C ALA A 200 -2.11 -22.05 4.40
N HIS A 201 -3.33 -21.72 4.81
CA HIS A 201 -4.41 -22.66 5.04
C HIS A 201 -5.58 -22.38 4.12
N ILE A 202 -6.22 -23.42 3.62
CA ILE A 202 -7.46 -23.32 2.85
C ILE A 202 -8.58 -23.94 3.66
N MET A 203 -9.60 -23.13 3.95
CA MET A 203 -10.77 -23.56 4.71
C MET A 203 -12.00 -23.62 3.80
N GLU A 204 -12.83 -24.63 3.97
CA GLU A 204 -14.16 -24.77 3.41
C GLU A 204 -15.16 -24.46 4.51
N VAL A 205 -16.00 -23.45 4.30
CA VAL A 205 -17.07 -23.06 5.23
C VAL A 205 -18.40 -23.38 4.58
N ASP A 206 -19.23 -24.16 5.25
CA ASP A 206 -20.60 -24.41 4.82
C ASP A 206 -21.43 -23.13 4.97
N ALA A 207 -21.93 -22.59 3.86
CA ALA A 207 -22.64 -21.31 3.86
C ALA A 207 -23.95 -21.34 4.67
N THR A 208 -24.58 -22.51 4.83
CA THR A 208 -25.84 -22.70 5.56
C THR A 208 -25.60 -22.97 7.04
N THR A 209 -24.74 -23.94 7.37
CA THR A 209 -24.53 -24.37 8.75
C THR A 209 -23.47 -23.54 9.47
N GLY A 210 -22.47 -23.04 8.73
CA GLY A 210 -21.26 -22.40 9.25
C GLY A 210 -20.18 -23.39 9.69
N ALA A 211 -20.33 -24.67 9.38
CA ALA A 211 -19.31 -25.69 9.67
C ALA A 211 -18.04 -25.39 8.87
N ILE A 212 -16.89 -25.44 9.54
CA ILE A 212 -15.58 -25.12 8.95
C ILE A 212 -14.75 -26.40 8.89
N THR A 213 -14.19 -26.69 7.71
CA THR A 213 -13.31 -27.84 7.47
C THR A 213 -12.05 -27.36 6.75
N GLU A 214 -10.90 -27.79 7.21
CA GLU A 214 -9.62 -27.50 6.53
C GLU A 214 -9.40 -28.47 5.36
N LEU A 215 -8.99 -27.97 4.22
CA LEU A 215 -8.52 -28.82 3.11
C LEU A 215 -7.08 -29.28 3.39
N PRO A 216 -6.70 -30.50 2.96
CA PRO A 216 -5.32 -30.96 3.08
C PRO A 216 -4.37 -30.03 2.31
N SER A 217 -3.17 -29.85 2.82
CA SER A 217 -2.13 -29.09 2.09
C SER A 217 -1.84 -29.72 0.72
N PRO A 218 -1.58 -28.90 -0.32
CA PRO A 218 -1.19 -29.44 -1.63
C PRO A 218 0.07 -30.32 -1.54
N PRO A 219 0.15 -31.40 -2.31
CA PRO A 219 1.37 -32.19 -2.41
C PRO A 219 2.57 -31.33 -2.84
N GLY A 220 3.70 -31.48 -2.17
CA GLY A 220 4.91 -30.72 -2.49
C GLY A 220 4.97 -29.30 -1.92
N LEU A 221 3.91 -28.78 -1.31
CA LEU A 221 3.91 -27.45 -0.70
C LEU A 221 4.95 -27.34 0.43
N GLY A 222 5.20 -28.42 1.17
CA GLY A 222 6.03 -28.41 2.38
C GLY A 222 5.32 -27.72 3.54
N ASP A 223 6.10 -27.04 4.41
CA ASP A 223 5.54 -26.31 5.55
C ASP A 223 4.68 -25.13 5.04
N PRO A 224 3.41 -25.01 5.46
CA PRO A 224 2.56 -23.87 5.15
C PRO A 224 3.02 -22.57 5.84
N ALA A 225 3.83 -22.65 6.89
CA ALA A 225 4.38 -21.48 7.57
C ALA A 225 5.14 -20.60 6.58
N ASP A 226 5.02 -19.28 6.75
CA ASP A 226 5.62 -18.27 5.87
C ASP A 226 5.11 -18.25 4.42
N LYS A 227 4.14 -19.07 4.07
CA LYS A 227 3.44 -19.03 2.78
C LYS A 227 2.06 -18.43 2.96
N VAL A 228 1.52 -17.90 1.89
CA VAL A 228 0.20 -17.27 1.89
C VAL A 228 -0.65 -17.81 0.77
N VAL A 229 -1.94 -18.04 1.03
CA VAL A 229 -2.91 -18.27 -0.04
C VAL A 229 -3.30 -16.89 -0.58
N TYR A 230 -2.51 -16.41 -1.52
CA TYR A 230 -2.62 -15.03 -1.99
C TYR A 230 -3.85 -14.80 -2.86
N ASP A 231 -4.23 -15.80 -3.63
CA ASP A 231 -5.42 -15.79 -4.48
C ASP A 231 -6.10 -17.15 -4.49
N LEU A 232 -7.43 -17.16 -4.58
CA LEU A 232 -8.24 -18.34 -4.64
C LEU A 232 -9.49 -18.06 -5.48
N ASN A 233 -9.78 -18.96 -6.44
CA ASN A 233 -10.94 -18.86 -7.30
C ASN A 233 -11.59 -20.24 -7.44
N ALA A 234 -12.91 -20.32 -7.27
CA ALA A 234 -13.70 -21.53 -7.48
C ALA A 234 -14.38 -21.47 -8.85
N ARG A 235 -14.02 -22.35 -9.77
CA ARG A 235 -14.48 -22.35 -11.17
C ARG A 235 -14.68 -23.79 -11.66
N GLY A 236 -15.85 -24.08 -12.25
CA GLY A 236 -16.11 -25.34 -12.92
C GLY A 236 -15.86 -26.59 -12.06
N GLY A 237 -16.30 -26.60 -10.81
CA GLY A 237 -16.11 -27.70 -9.87
C GLY A 237 -14.69 -27.85 -9.34
N ARG A 238 -13.85 -26.84 -9.48
CA ARG A 238 -12.47 -26.81 -8.98
C ARG A 238 -12.17 -25.53 -8.20
N VAL A 239 -11.24 -25.65 -7.23
CA VAL A 239 -10.65 -24.51 -6.54
C VAL A 239 -9.22 -24.34 -7.01
N TYR A 240 -8.91 -23.16 -7.50
CA TYR A 240 -7.58 -22.75 -7.95
C TYR A 240 -6.98 -21.85 -6.89
N ALA A 241 -5.95 -22.32 -6.18
CA ALA A 241 -5.33 -21.59 -5.08
C ALA A 241 -3.86 -21.30 -5.37
N ARG A 242 -3.50 -20.01 -5.43
CA ARG A 242 -2.12 -19.59 -5.57
C ARG A 242 -1.48 -19.44 -4.21
N ILE A 243 -0.51 -20.31 -3.92
CA ILE A 243 0.16 -20.39 -2.63
C ILE A 243 1.65 -20.13 -2.82
N SER A 244 2.17 -19.06 -2.23
CA SER A 244 3.59 -18.72 -2.40
C SER A 244 4.09 -17.76 -1.31
N THR A 245 5.41 -17.66 -1.20
CA THR A 245 6.11 -16.62 -0.44
C THR A 245 6.40 -15.38 -1.28
N ALA A 246 6.29 -15.47 -2.61
CA ALA A 246 6.65 -14.42 -3.57
C ALA A 246 5.82 -14.54 -4.86
N PHE A 247 5.93 -13.54 -5.74
CA PHE A 247 5.38 -13.54 -7.09
C PHE A 247 6.51 -13.75 -8.12
N PRO A 248 6.28 -14.59 -9.15
CA PRO A 248 5.14 -15.50 -9.36
C PRO A 248 5.18 -16.70 -8.41
N GLY A 249 4.07 -17.46 -8.33
CA GLY A 249 3.97 -18.64 -7.49
C GLY A 249 3.15 -19.76 -8.13
N PRO A 250 3.21 -20.98 -7.58
CA PRO A 250 2.39 -22.09 -8.06
C PRO A 250 0.91 -21.82 -7.80
N LEU A 251 0.07 -22.23 -8.75
CA LEU A 251 -1.39 -22.29 -8.65
C LEU A 251 -1.78 -23.76 -8.54
N TYR A 252 -2.25 -24.20 -7.39
CA TYR A 252 -2.70 -25.55 -7.13
C TYR A 252 -4.17 -25.71 -7.48
N VAL A 253 -4.54 -26.86 -8.04
CA VAL A 253 -5.90 -27.14 -8.49
C VAL A 253 -6.50 -28.26 -7.64
N TRP A 254 -7.55 -27.92 -6.88
CA TRP A 254 -8.33 -28.85 -6.08
C TRP A 254 -9.61 -29.22 -6.82
N ASP A 255 -9.88 -30.50 -6.95
CA ASP A 255 -11.15 -31.00 -7.50
C ASP A 255 -12.15 -31.20 -6.36
N ILE A 256 -13.28 -30.46 -6.41
CA ILE A 256 -14.26 -30.41 -5.35
C ILE A 256 -14.97 -31.76 -5.18
N ALA A 257 -15.28 -32.44 -6.27
CA ALA A 257 -16.02 -33.70 -6.26
C ALA A 257 -15.20 -34.85 -5.69
N SER A 258 -13.96 -35.00 -6.14
CA SER A 258 -13.06 -36.10 -5.67
C SER A 258 -12.36 -35.72 -4.33
N ARG A 259 -12.40 -34.47 -3.91
CA ARG A 259 -11.69 -33.95 -2.73
C ARG A 259 -10.20 -34.26 -2.76
N THR A 260 -9.56 -34.01 -3.90
CA THR A 260 -8.12 -34.22 -4.11
C THR A 260 -7.47 -33.08 -4.87
N TRP A 261 -6.20 -32.84 -4.62
CA TRP A 261 -5.37 -31.99 -5.48
C TRP A 261 -5.07 -32.74 -6.76
N VAL A 262 -5.39 -32.16 -7.91
CA VAL A 262 -5.31 -32.81 -9.22
C VAL A 262 -4.24 -32.22 -10.12
N ASP A 263 -3.80 -31.00 -9.90
CA ASP A 263 -2.78 -30.35 -10.74
C ASP A 263 -2.03 -29.22 -10.00
N GLU A 264 -0.88 -28.80 -10.57
CA GLU A 264 -0.07 -27.66 -10.17
C GLU A 264 0.39 -26.90 -11.41
N ILE A 265 0.06 -25.60 -11.50
CA ILE A 265 0.48 -24.71 -12.58
C ILE A 265 1.58 -23.81 -12.04
N PRO A 266 2.86 -23.98 -12.45
CA PRO A 266 3.96 -23.17 -11.93
C PRO A 266 3.93 -21.75 -12.49
N ASN A 267 4.57 -20.81 -11.78
CA ASN A 267 4.77 -19.41 -12.22
C ASN A 267 3.48 -18.66 -12.61
N ALA A 268 2.40 -18.88 -11.90
CA ALA A 268 1.16 -18.15 -12.10
C ALA A 268 1.24 -16.73 -11.50
N HIS A 269 0.61 -15.77 -12.18
CA HIS A 269 0.54 -14.36 -11.82
C HIS A 269 -0.91 -13.89 -11.64
N GLY A 270 -1.08 -12.74 -10.99
CA GLY A 270 -2.38 -12.08 -10.87
C GLY A 270 -3.18 -12.48 -9.63
N LEU A 271 -4.34 -11.86 -9.51
CA LEU A 271 -5.33 -12.08 -8.45
C LEU A 271 -6.66 -12.58 -9.01
N ASP A 272 -6.67 -13.04 -10.26
CA ASP A 272 -7.88 -13.56 -10.88
C ASP A 272 -7.54 -14.51 -12.02
N ILE A 273 -8.48 -15.41 -12.31
CA ILE A 273 -8.54 -16.27 -13.49
C ILE A 273 -9.92 -16.06 -14.13
N SER A 274 -10.07 -16.38 -15.43
CA SER A 274 -11.35 -16.19 -16.10
C SER A 274 -12.44 -17.11 -15.50
N PRO A 275 -13.71 -16.78 -15.69
CA PRO A 275 -14.79 -17.75 -15.65
C PRO A 275 -14.50 -18.91 -16.60
N VAL A 276 -15.25 -20.03 -16.47
CA VAL A 276 -15.15 -21.15 -17.38
C VAL A 276 -15.65 -20.73 -18.76
N GLY A 277 -14.86 -20.96 -19.78
CA GLY A 277 -15.24 -20.70 -21.18
C GLY A 277 -16.17 -21.75 -21.74
N ALA A 278 -16.63 -21.53 -22.99
CA ALA A 278 -17.63 -22.37 -23.64
C ALA A 278 -17.20 -23.84 -23.82
N ASN A 279 -15.89 -24.12 -23.88
CA ASN A 279 -15.35 -25.48 -24.03
C ASN A 279 -14.76 -26.01 -22.72
N GLY A 280 -15.06 -25.39 -21.57
CA GLY A 280 -14.55 -25.80 -20.27
C GLY A 280 -13.18 -25.25 -19.90
N GLU A 281 -12.56 -24.43 -20.78
CA GLU A 281 -11.26 -23.81 -20.55
C GLU A 281 -11.33 -22.61 -19.59
N ILE A 282 -10.21 -22.26 -18.98
CA ILE A 282 -10.00 -21.00 -18.29
C ILE A 282 -8.76 -20.28 -18.82
N TYR A 283 -8.71 -18.96 -18.62
CA TYR A 283 -7.56 -18.12 -18.95
C TYR A 283 -6.92 -17.58 -17.69
N LEU A 284 -5.58 -17.60 -17.66
CA LEU A 284 -4.77 -17.08 -16.56
C LEU A 284 -3.45 -16.53 -17.11
N ILE A 285 -2.77 -15.70 -16.34
CA ILE A 285 -1.40 -15.27 -16.67
C ILE A 285 -0.41 -16.24 -16.03
N GLN A 286 0.41 -16.88 -16.87
CA GLN A 286 1.44 -17.82 -16.45
C GLN A 286 2.73 -17.53 -17.23
N ALA A 287 3.86 -17.45 -16.53
CA ALA A 287 5.18 -17.17 -17.11
C ALA A 287 5.17 -15.96 -18.07
N SER A 288 4.54 -14.87 -17.65
CA SER A 288 4.40 -13.60 -18.41
C SER A 288 3.58 -13.67 -19.68
N GLU A 289 2.72 -14.67 -19.85
CA GLU A 289 1.84 -14.82 -21.02
C GLU A 289 0.41 -15.14 -20.57
N LEU A 290 -0.59 -14.61 -21.28
CA LEU A 290 -1.97 -15.09 -21.14
C LEU A 290 -2.03 -16.51 -21.71
N LYS A 291 -2.42 -17.47 -20.88
CA LYS A 291 -2.53 -18.88 -21.26
C LYS A 291 -3.98 -19.36 -21.17
N LYS A 292 -4.34 -20.22 -22.09
CA LYS A 292 -5.53 -21.04 -22.00
C LYS A 292 -5.18 -22.35 -21.30
N TYR A 293 -5.84 -22.65 -20.21
CA TYR A 293 -5.74 -23.90 -19.47
C TYR A 293 -6.98 -24.76 -19.70
N ASP A 294 -6.77 -25.99 -20.10
CA ASP A 294 -7.82 -27.02 -20.19
C ASP A 294 -7.76 -27.89 -18.94
N PRO A 295 -8.74 -27.80 -18.02
CA PRO A 295 -8.73 -28.58 -16.79
C PRO A 295 -8.92 -30.08 -16.99
N ALA A 296 -9.49 -30.54 -18.13
CA ALA A 296 -9.72 -31.94 -18.41
C ALA A 296 -8.43 -32.66 -18.84
N THR A 297 -7.63 -31.99 -19.66
CA THR A 297 -6.35 -32.51 -20.16
C THR A 297 -5.15 -32.03 -19.41
N LYS A 298 -5.32 -31.04 -18.52
CA LYS A 298 -4.26 -30.34 -17.75
C LYS A 298 -3.22 -29.68 -18.64
N THR A 299 -3.64 -29.19 -19.80
CA THR A 299 -2.75 -28.55 -20.76
C THR A 299 -2.82 -27.04 -20.71
N LEU A 300 -1.67 -26.39 -20.85
CA LEU A 300 -1.51 -24.94 -21.00
C LEU A 300 -1.12 -24.63 -22.43
N ILE A 301 -1.91 -23.76 -23.08
CA ILE A 301 -1.68 -23.32 -24.45
C ILE A 301 -1.44 -21.81 -24.43
N GLY A 302 -0.32 -21.36 -25.00
CA GLY A 302 -0.01 -19.94 -25.15
C GLY A 302 -0.95 -19.25 -26.12
N THR A 303 -1.33 -18.02 -25.81
CA THR A 303 -2.14 -17.17 -26.69
C THR A 303 -1.30 -16.22 -27.54
N GLY A 304 0.01 -16.09 -27.22
CA GLY A 304 0.90 -15.10 -27.81
C GLY A 304 0.79 -13.70 -27.18
N LEU A 305 -0.20 -13.45 -26.32
CA LEU A 305 -0.29 -12.19 -25.58
C LEU A 305 0.66 -12.24 -24.38
N THR A 306 1.73 -11.45 -24.45
CA THR A 306 2.77 -11.39 -23.42
C THR A 306 2.73 -10.08 -22.64
N PHE A 307 3.12 -10.15 -21.38
CA PHE A 307 3.19 -9.03 -20.45
C PHE A 307 4.62 -8.80 -19.98
N THR A 308 4.99 -7.55 -19.71
CA THR A 308 6.32 -7.19 -19.26
C THR A 308 6.26 -6.45 -17.92
N GLY A 309 7.35 -6.52 -17.16
CA GLY A 309 7.46 -5.82 -15.87
C GLY A 309 6.36 -6.19 -14.90
N ARG A 310 5.93 -5.23 -14.10
CA ARG A 310 4.89 -5.42 -13.08
C ARG A 310 3.45 -5.37 -13.60
N ILE A 311 3.23 -5.13 -14.87
CA ILE A 311 1.88 -5.16 -15.44
C ILE A 311 1.28 -6.59 -15.53
N GLN A 312 2.05 -7.62 -15.27
CA GLN A 312 1.61 -9.03 -15.31
C GLN A 312 0.53 -9.42 -14.31
N ASN A 313 0.23 -8.54 -13.35
CA ASN A 313 -0.74 -8.85 -12.31
C ASN A 313 -2.16 -8.49 -12.75
N ALA A 314 -2.87 -9.41 -13.38
CA ALA A 314 -4.29 -9.26 -13.66
C ALA A 314 -5.09 -9.04 -12.38
N ARG A 315 -6.02 -8.08 -12.42
CA ARG A 315 -6.93 -7.73 -11.33
C ARG A 315 -8.35 -8.19 -11.58
N SER A 316 -8.66 -8.43 -12.84
CA SER A 316 -9.86 -9.10 -13.31
C SER A 316 -9.58 -9.75 -14.64
N ILE A 317 -10.18 -10.92 -14.88
CA ILE A 317 -10.21 -11.60 -16.18
C ILE A 317 -11.65 -12.09 -16.39
N GLY A 318 -12.21 -11.79 -17.54
CA GLY A 318 -13.56 -12.22 -17.90
C GLY A 318 -13.78 -12.23 -19.40
N TYR A 319 -15.04 -12.28 -19.79
CA TYR A 319 -15.46 -12.36 -21.19
C TYR A 319 -16.35 -11.17 -21.57
N ALA A 320 -16.14 -10.65 -22.79
CA ALA A 320 -16.97 -9.60 -23.37
C ALA A 320 -17.12 -9.78 -24.87
N ASP A 321 -18.29 -9.44 -25.41
CA ASP A 321 -18.46 -9.12 -26.83
C ASP A 321 -18.07 -7.66 -27.03
N LEU A 322 -17.01 -7.43 -27.79
CA LEU A 322 -16.45 -6.10 -28.01
C LEU A 322 -17.14 -5.32 -29.12
N GLY A 323 -17.89 -6.00 -30.00
CA GLY A 323 -18.50 -5.39 -31.19
C GLY A 323 -17.47 -4.85 -32.20
N LEU A 324 -16.22 -5.30 -32.13
CA LEU A 324 -15.12 -4.87 -32.99
C LEU A 324 -14.88 -5.89 -34.13
N PRO A 325 -14.67 -5.45 -35.40
CA PRO A 325 -14.47 -6.35 -36.53
C PRO A 325 -13.34 -7.38 -36.33
N ASP A 326 -12.25 -6.97 -35.70
CA ASP A 326 -11.08 -7.81 -35.47
C ASP A 326 -11.22 -8.74 -34.24
N TYR A 327 -12.30 -8.57 -33.46
CA TYR A 327 -12.58 -9.32 -32.23
C TYR A 327 -14.01 -9.89 -32.29
N PRO A 328 -14.33 -10.77 -33.27
CA PRO A 328 -15.69 -11.29 -33.45
C PRO A 328 -16.10 -12.17 -32.26
N GLY A 329 -17.36 -12.11 -31.88
CA GLY A 329 -17.92 -12.90 -30.80
C GLY A 329 -17.29 -12.59 -29.45
N THR A 330 -17.10 -13.61 -28.63
CA THR A 330 -16.60 -13.45 -27.25
C THR A 330 -15.08 -13.35 -27.20
N SER A 331 -14.58 -12.29 -26.59
CA SER A 331 -13.17 -12.06 -26.31
C SER A 331 -12.87 -12.18 -24.80
N VAL A 332 -11.64 -12.59 -24.46
CA VAL A 332 -11.09 -12.51 -23.10
C VAL A 332 -10.64 -11.08 -22.87
N VAL A 333 -11.06 -10.49 -21.75
CA VAL A 333 -10.73 -9.12 -21.35
C VAL A 333 -10.29 -9.08 -19.89
N GLY A 334 -9.50 -8.09 -19.53
CA GLY A 334 -9.11 -7.91 -18.14
C GLY A 334 -8.34 -6.64 -17.89
N THR A 335 -8.20 -6.28 -16.62
CA THR A 335 -7.38 -5.14 -16.18
C THR A 335 -6.13 -5.59 -15.44
N LEU A 336 -5.11 -4.74 -15.51
CA LEU A 336 -3.82 -4.92 -14.87
C LEU A 336 -3.63 -3.83 -13.79
N TRP A 337 -2.53 -3.94 -13.07
CA TRP A 337 -2.28 -3.17 -11.86
C TRP A 337 -2.31 -1.63 -12.01
N ARG A 338 -1.84 -1.09 -13.14
CA ARG A 338 -1.70 0.36 -13.34
C ARG A 338 -2.66 0.95 -14.36
N GLY A 339 -3.81 0.30 -14.50
CA GLY A 339 -4.86 0.77 -15.38
C GLY A 339 -4.66 0.39 -16.84
N GLU A 340 -3.76 -0.51 -17.14
CA GLU A 340 -3.74 -1.16 -18.43
C GLU A 340 -4.90 -2.16 -18.51
N GLU A 341 -5.51 -2.26 -19.68
CA GLU A 341 -6.43 -3.31 -20.09
C GLU A 341 -5.78 -4.20 -21.13
N PHE A 342 -6.19 -5.46 -21.15
CA PHE A 342 -5.88 -6.36 -22.23
C PHE A 342 -7.13 -6.99 -22.81
N ARG A 343 -7.05 -7.34 -24.11
CA ARG A 343 -8.06 -8.12 -24.80
C ARG A 343 -7.39 -9.15 -25.70
N TYR A 344 -8.03 -10.30 -25.81
CA TYR A 344 -7.60 -11.40 -26.65
C TYR A 344 -8.83 -12.08 -27.25
N ASN A 345 -8.84 -12.26 -28.57
CA ASN A 345 -9.93 -12.95 -29.25
C ASN A 345 -9.51 -14.39 -29.58
N PRO A 346 -10.19 -15.41 -29.04
CA PRO A 346 -9.82 -16.82 -29.27
C PRO A 346 -10.03 -17.29 -30.71
N GLN A 347 -10.90 -16.63 -31.51
CA GLN A 347 -11.18 -17.03 -32.89
C GLN A 347 -10.13 -16.50 -33.87
N THR A 348 -9.67 -15.27 -33.66
CA THR A 348 -8.71 -14.61 -34.59
C THR A 348 -7.27 -14.67 -34.07
N GLY A 349 -7.06 -14.96 -32.78
CA GLY A 349 -5.77 -14.85 -32.12
C GLY A 349 -5.31 -13.39 -31.90
N LYS A 350 -6.12 -12.39 -32.27
CA LYS A 350 -5.76 -10.99 -32.13
C LYS A 350 -5.76 -10.59 -30.66
N SER A 351 -4.77 -9.82 -30.26
CA SER A 351 -4.61 -9.34 -28.88
C SER A 351 -4.05 -7.94 -28.84
N GLU A 352 -4.32 -7.23 -27.74
CA GLU A 352 -3.84 -5.87 -27.48
C GLU A 352 -3.76 -5.60 -25.98
N ILE A 353 -2.79 -4.75 -25.58
CA ILE A 353 -2.73 -4.12 -24.27
C ILE A 353 -2.78 -2.61 -24.49
N PHE A 354 -3.65 -1.91 -23.78
CA PHE A 354 -3.83 -0.48 -23.90
C PHE A 354 -4.16 0.17 -22.56
N GLN A 355 -3.99 1.49 -22.43
CA GLN A 355 -4.23 2.22 -21.20
C GLN A 355 -5.72 2.59 -21.09
N THR A 356 -6.33 2.38 -19.91
CA THR A 356 -7.68 2.89 -19.63
C THR A 356 -7.72 4.41 -19.56
N GLN A 357 -8.91 4.98 -19.73
CA GLN A 357 -9.19 6.41 -19.55
C GLN A 357 -9.74 6.73 -18.14
N VAL A 358 -9.46 5.88 -17.18
CA VAL A 358 -9.78 6.14 -15.77
C VAL A 358 -8.97 7.32 -15.27
N ARG A 359 -9.59 8.18 -14.46
CA ARG A 359 -8.94 9.35 -13.86
C ARG A 359 -7.77 8.91 -12.98
N ARG A 360 -6.68 9.65 -13.06
CA ARG A 360 -5.57 9.53 -12.10
C ARG A 360 -6.02 10.09 -10.76
N GLU A 361 -5.85 9.31 -9.72
CA GLU A 361 -6.21 9.72 -8.37
C GLU A 361 -5.00 10.16 -7.57
N PRO A 362 -5.18 11.12 -6.64
CA PRO A 362 -4.15 11.50 -5.69
C PRO A 362 -3.68 10.29 -4.87
N ILE A 363 -2.37 10.18 -4.70
CA ILE A 363 -1.75 9.10 -3.92
C ILE A 363 -1.26 9.67 -2.59
N GLU A 364 -1.53 8.94 -1.49
CA GLU A 364 -1.05 9.30 -0.17
C GLU A 364 0.48 9.36 -0.12
N ILE A 365 1.03 10.43 0.44
CA ILE A 365 2.47 10.61 0.64
C ILE A 365 2.89 9.85 1.89
N LEU A 366 3.68 8.80 1.71
CA LEU A 366 4.19 7.96 2.79
C LEU A 366 5.52 8.45 3.36
N SER A 367 6.36 9.06 2.52
CA SER A 367 7.67 9.60 2.89
C SER A 367 7.95 10.93 2.20
N VAL A 368 8.70 11.81 2.89
CA VAL A 368 9.11 13.11 2.36
C VAL A 368 10.55 13.40 2.78
N ALA A 369 11.33 13.97 1.86
CA ALA A 369 12.68 14.44 2.14
C ALA A 369 12.95 15.78 1.46
N GLY A 370 13.64 16.67 2.18
CA GLY A 370 14.20 17.88 1.61
C GLY A 370 15.60 17.62 1.09
N GLY A 371 15.84 17.94 -0.18
CA GLY A 371 17.17 18.00 -0.76
C GLY A 371 17.68 19.43 -0.85
N LYS A 372 18.87 19.57 -1.43
CA LYS A 372 19.50 20.88 -1.63
C LYS A 372 18.60 21.82 -2.45
N ASP A 373 18.15 21.37 -3.60
CA ASP A 373 17.42 22.19 -4.56
C ASP A 373 15.96 21.72 -4.77
N LYS A 374 15.60 20.52 -4.35
CA LYS A 374 14.31 19.89 -4.57
C LYS A 374 13.72 19.32 -3.29
N ILE A 375 12.44 18.99 -3.36
CA ILE A 375 11.72 18.20 -2.37
C ILE A 375 11.35 16.87 -3.03
N TYR A 376 11.42 15.79 -2.28
CA TYR A 376 11.10 14.45 -2.76
C TYR A 376 9.91 13.91 -1.97
N ALA A 377 8.91 13.41 -2.68
CA ALA A 377 7.74 12.77 -2.10
C ALA A 377 7.62 11.34 -2.59
N GLY A 378 7.47 10.39 -1.68
CA GLY A 378 7.30 8.97 -1.94
C GLY A 378 5.91 8.48 -1.60
N GLY A 379 5.28 7.72 -2.50
CA GLY A 379 3.89 7.31 -2.42
C GLY A 379 3.65 5.93 -1.83
N PHE A 380 2.45 5.76 -1.27
CA PHE A 380 1.89 4.50 -0.77
C PHE A 380 1.48 3.57 -1.93
N LEU A 381 1.44 2.27 -1.73
CA LEU A 381 0.95 1.23 -2.67
C LEU A 381 1.49 1.38 -4.12
N ASN A 382 2.81 1.26 -4.30
CA ASN A 382 3.45 1.51 -5.61
C ASN A 382 3.20 2.94 -6.14
N GLY A 383 3.04 3.88 -5.22
CA GLY A 383 2.68 5.27 -5.50
C GLY A 383 3.80 6.11 -6.11
N GLY A 384 4.98 5.54 -6.34
CA GLY A 384 6.06 6.21 -7.05
C GLY A 384 6.83 7.25 -6.26
N VAL A 385 7.62 8.04 -6.99
CA VAL A 385 8.44 9.15 -6.47
C VAL A 385 8.14 10.41 -7.28
N SER A 386 7.91 11.52 -6.59
CA SER A 386 7.89 12.85 -7.21
C SER A 386 9.06 13.69 -6.77
N VAL A 387 9.60 14.42 -7.74
CA VAL A 387 10.58 15.48 -7.56
C VAL A 387 9.86 16.82 -7.68
N VAL A 388 9.83 17.60 -6.61
CA VAL A 388 9.01 18.81 -6.49
C VAL A 388 9.91 20.06 -6.41
N ASP A 389 9.57 21.09 -7.15
CA ASP A 389 10.20 22.39 -7.03
C ASP A 389 9.69 23.08 -5.76
N PRO A 390 10.56 23.46 -4.81
CA PRO A 390 10.13 24.05 -3.55
C PRO A 390 9.56 25.47 -3.70
N ALA A 391 9.79 26.14 -4.82
CA ALA A 391 9.32 27.52 -5.03
C ALA A 391 7.92 27.53 -5.66
N THR A 392 7.68 26.68 -6.66
CA THR A 392 6.46 26.68 -7.48
C THR A 392 5.48 25.57 -7.11
N GLY A 393 5.96 24.46 -6.53
CA GLY A 393 5.18 23.25 -6.32
C GLY A 393 5.11 22.34 -7.57
N ASP A 394 5.77 22.75 -8.68
CA ASP A 394 5.80 21.93 -9.88
C ASP A 394 6.46 20.58 -9.58
N ALA A 395 5.78 19.50 -9.97
CA ALA A 395 6.18 18.15 -9.65
C ALA A 395 6.40 17.29 -10.90
N THR A 396 7.51 16.55 -10.92
CA THR A 396 7.74 15.48 -11.89
C THR A 396 7.50 14.15 -11.22
N PHE A 397 6.43 13.47 -11.61
CA PHE A 397 6.03 12.16 -11.09
C PHE A 397 6.70 11.03 -11.86
N ASN A 398 7.25 10.07 -11.14
CA ASN A 398 7.87 8.86 -11.67
C ASN A 398 7.22 7.62 -11.05
N ARG A 399 6.67 6.74 -11.88
CA ARG A 399 6.15 5.45 -11.41
C ARG A 399 7.24 4.63 -10.75
N PHE A 400 6.95 4.13 -9.56
CA PHE A 400 7.88 3.30 -8.80
C PHE A 400 7.13 2.43 -7.78
N SER A 401 7.87 1.77 -6.92
CA SER A 401 7.40 0.98 -5.79
C SER A 401 6.76 1.84 -4.70
N GLN A 402 6.30 1.21 -3.62
CA GLN A 402 5.98 1.92 -2.38
C GLN A 402 7.26 2.41 -1.72
N VAL A 403 7.31 3.70 -1.41
CA VAL A 403 8.52 4.36 -0.93
C VAL A 403 8.43 4.62 0.57
N GLU A 404 9.19 3.84 1.34
CA GLU A 404 9.19 3.87 2.81
C GLU A 404 10.06 5.00 3.38
N ALA A 405 11.20 5.29 2.71
CA ALA A 405 12.13 6.32 3.12
C ALA A 405 12.85 6.95 1.92
N LEU A 406 13.15 8.24 2.04
CA LEU A 406 13.89 9.04 1.06
C LEU A 406 14.99 9.83 1.76
N MET A 407 16.14 9.97 1.12
CA MET A 407 17.25 10.81 1.59
C MET A 407 18.13 11.23 0.41
N GLU A 408 18.34 12.53 0.22
CA GLU A 408 19.39 13.01 -0.68
C GLU A 408 20.75 12.86 0.03
N GLY A 409 21.65 12.08 -0.58
CA GLY A 409 22.98 11.86 -0.04
C GLY A 409 23.97 12.96 -0.40
N SER A 410 25.07 13.04 0.34
CA SER A 410 26.18 13.95 0.03
C SER A 410 26.87 13.67 -1.31
N ASP A 411 26.60 12.48 -1.88
CA ASP A 411 27.07 12.05 -3.21
C ASP A 411 26.20 12.54 -4.39
N GLY A 412 25.17 13.34 -4.10
CA GLY A 412 24.26 13.90 -5.12
C GLY A 412 23.24 12.89 -5.66
N LYS A 413 23.00 11.79 -4.95
CA LYS A 413 21.97 10.81 -5.31
C LYS A 413 20.79 10.86 -4.35
N LEU A 414 19.62 10.51 -4.84
CA LEU A 414 18.48 10.23 -4.00
C LEU A 414 18.49 8.74 -3.63
N TRP A 415 18.66 8.48 -2.34
CA TRP A 415 18.58 7.14 -1.77
C TRP A 415 17.14 6.83 -1.43
N ILE A 416 16.66 5.63 -1.85
CA ILE A 416 15.26 5.24 -1.77
C ILE A 416 15.17 3.90 -1.05
N GLY A 417 14.51 3.89 0.09
CA GLY A 417 14.08 2.69 0.80
C GLY A 417 12.68 2.27 0.35
N ALA A 418 12.51 1.04 -0.12
CA ALA A 418 11.27 0.61 -0.73
C ALA A 418 10.68 -0.66 -0.10
N TYR A 419 9.37 -0.84 -0.25
CA TYR A 419 8.57 -2.04 0.00
C TYR A 419 8.09 -2.61 -1.36
N PRO A 420 7.97 -3.93 -1.51
CA PRO A 420 8.34 -4.99 -0.57
C PRO A 420 9.83 -5.32 -0.60
N GLU A 421 10.24 -6.29 0.26
CA GLU A 421 11.57 -6.91 0.28
C GLU A 421 12.70 -6.03 0.82
N ALA A 422 12.35 -4.92 1.49
CA ALA A 422 13.31 -3.97 2.06
C ALA A 422 14.44 -3.63 1.09
N ARG A 423 14.08 -3.14 -0.11
CA ARG A 423 15.02 -2.83 -1.18
C ARG A 423 15.64 -1.45 -0.97
N LEU A 424 16.93 -1.34 -1.27
CA LEU A 424 17.64 -0.07 -1.34
C LEU A 424 17.97 0.26 -2.80
N TYR A 425 17.62 1.48 -3.20
CA TYR A 425 17.93 2.02 -4.52
C TYR A 425 18.70 3.33 -4.42
N ALA A 426 19.47 3.64 -5.46
CA ALA A 426 20.09 4.95 -5.67
C ALA A 426 19.66 5.53 -7.01
N TYR A 427 19.07 6.71 -6.98
CA TYR A 427 18.71 7.51 -8.16
C TYR A 427 19.74 8.60 -8.36
N ASP A 428 20.46 8.56 -9.48
CA ASP A 428 21.38 9.61 -9.90
C ASP A 428 20.57 10.79 -10.43
N LEU A 429 20.55 11.88 -9.68
CA LEU A 429 19.77 13.08 -9.97
C LEU A 429 20.23 13.82 -11.24
N SER A 430 21.43 13.52 -11.73
CA SER A 430 21.97 14.09 -12.97
C SER A 430 21.48 13.38 -14.24
N GLN A 431 20.84 12.21 -14.10
CA GLN A 431 20.39 11.36 -15.18
C GLN A 431 18.87 11.25 -15.20
N PRO A 432 18.25 10.99 -16.36
CA PRO A 432 16.80 10.78 -16.43
C PRO A 432 16.40 9.54 -15.66
N TRP A 433 15.15 9.54 -15.19
CA TRP A 433 14.54 8.39 -14.55
C TRP A 433 14.30 7.24 -15.55
N SER A 434 14.70 6.03 -15.20
CA SER A 434 14.48 4.82 -15.97
C SER A 434 14.38 3.60 -15.03
N SER A 435 13.17 3.18 -14.73
CA SER A 435 12.92 2.00 -13.89
C SER A 435 12.21 0.91 -14.71
N PRO A 436 12.91 -0.19 -15.10
CA PRO A 436 12.35 -1.21 -16.00
C PRO A 436 11.03 -1.81 -15.54
N GLU A 437 10.88 -1.98 -14.23
CA GLU A 437 9.67 -2.57 -13.65
C GLU A 437 8.47 -1.61 -13.59
N TYR A 438 8.70 -0.29 -13.56
CA TYR A 438 7.66 0.69 -13.24
C TYR A 438 7.51 1.80 -14.25
N SER A 439 8.61 2.27 -14.81
CA SER A 439 8.67 3.42 -15.72
C SER A 439 9.92 3.27 -16.61
N PRO A 440 9.89 2.34 -17.58
CA PRO A 440 11.06 2.05 -18.41
C PRO A 440 11.43 3.28 -19.28
N GLY A 441 12.72 3.54 -19.37
CA GLY A 441 13.29 4.47 -20.34
C GLY A 441 13.34 3.85 -21.76
N PRO A 442 13.83 4.61 -22.75
CA PRO A 442 14.10 4.06 -24.07
C PRO A 442 14.98 2.81 -24.03
N PRO A 443 14.87 1.89 -25.02
CA PRO A 443 15.72 0.70 -25.07
C PRO A 443 17.20 1.02 -24.94
N GLY A 444 17.90 0.30 -24.04
CA GLY A 444 19.34 0.50 -23.76
C GLY A 444 19.64 1.57 -22.70
N THR A 445 18.64 2.25 -22.14
CA THR A 445 18.86 3.16 -21.00
C THR A 445 19.21 2.35 -19.74
N PRO A 446 20.30 2.70 -19.02
CA PRO A 446 20.61 2.08 -17.74
C PRO A 446 19.52 2.30 -16.69
N ASP A 447 19.40 1.38 -15.76
CA ASP A 447 18.45 1.50 -14.63
C ASP A 447 18.83 2.71 -13.76
N ASN A 448 17.89 3.65 -13.62
CA ASN A 448 18.01 4.80 -12.75
C ASN A 448 16.64 5.18 -12.15
N PRO A 449 16.31 4.81 -10.91
CA PRO A 449 17.22 4.34 -9.84
C PRO A 449 17.72 2.90 -10.03
N LYS A 450 18.96 2.66 -9.64
CA LYS A 450 19.58 1.34 -9.61
C LYS A 450 19.27 0.62 -8.29
N GLN A 451 18.81 -0.62 -8.37
CA GLN A 451 18.67 -1.47 -7.18
C GLN A 451 20.05 -1.94 -6.70
N LEU A 452 20.32 -1.75 -5.42
CA LEU A 452 21.58 -2.09 -4.77
C LEU A 452 21.45 -3.24 -3.79
N LEU A 453 20.34 -3.29 -3.03
CA LEU A 453 20.06 -4.33 -2.06
C LEU A 453 18.63 -4.85 -2.19
N ASN A 454 18.47 -6.14 -1.89
CA ASN A 454 17.23 -6.80 -1.54
C ASN A 454 17.50 -7.57 -0.25
N LEU A 455 16.81 -7.21 0.84
CA LEU A 455 17.09 -7.74 2.17
C LEU A 455 16.14 -8.87 2.59
N LYS A 456 15.22 -9.27 1.72
CA LYS A 456 14.29 -10.36 2.03
C LYS A 456 14.97 -11.74 2.02
N PRO A 457 15.75 -12.13 1.01
CA PRO A 457 16.30 -13.48 0.93
C PRO A 457 17.20 -13.83 2.13
N ASP A 458 18.05 -12.88 2.55
CA ASP A 458 19.07 -13.14 3.57
C ASP A 458 18.58 -12.84 4.99
N LEU A 459 17.74 -11.80 5.15
CA LEU A 459 17.38 -11.24 6.45
C LEU A 459 15.89 -11.33 6.77
N PHE A 460 15.07 -11.75 5.80
CA PHE A 460 13.61 -11.78 5.93
C PHE A 460 13.03 -10.39 6.28
N GLN A 461 13.47 -9.35 5.58
CA GLN A 461 13.00 -7.99 5.79
C GLN A 461 12.07 -7.56 4.66
N THR A 462 11.04 -6.75 4.99
CA THR A 462 10.03 -6.31 4.03
C THR A 462 10.07 -4.82 3.72
N ARG A 463 10.45 -3.97 4.69
CA ARG A 463 10.45 -2.51 4.55
C ARG A 463 11.83 -1.93 4.89
N ALA A 464 12.43 -1.17 3.96
CA ALA A 464 13.58 -0.30 4.24
C ALA A 464 13.02 1.03 4.80
N ARG A 465 12.77 1.08 6.12
CA ARG A 465 11.92 2.05 6.80
C ARG A 465 12.62 3.36 7.15
N ALA A 466 13.93 3.34 7.36
CA ALA A 466 14.71 4.50 7.75
C ALA A 466 16.06 4.51 7.04
N LEU A 467 16.51 5.70 6.65
CA LEU A 467 17.79 5.93 6.00
C LEU A 467 18.54 7.05 6.71
N THR A 468 19.86 6.90 6.85
CA THR A 468 20.76 8.00 7.25
C THR A 468 22.14 7.80 6.65
N GLU A 469 22.84 8.90 6.35
CA GLU A 469 24.23 8.86 5.89
C GLU A 469 25.19 8.92 7.09
N VAL A 470 26.24 8.10 7.06
CA VAL A 470 27.30 8.08 8.07
C VAL A 470 28.65 7.88 7.41
N ASN A 471 29.52 8.88 7.45
CA ASN A 471 30.87 8.84 6.86
C ASN A 471 30.88 8.39 5.38
N GLY A 472 29.92 8.85 4.56
CA GLY A 472 29.75 8.47 3.15
C GLY A 472 29.23 7.06 2.92
N LYS A 473 28.77 6.36 3.95
CA LYS A 473 28.01 5.10 3.88
C LYS A 473 26.53 5.35 4.18
N ILE A 474 25.69 4.45 3.75
CA ILE A 474 24.25 4.54 3.97
C ILE A 474 23.81 3.50 4.99
N ALA A 475 23.26 3.95 6.10
CA ALA A 475 22.62 3.10 7.09
C ALA A 475 21.14 2.94 6.76
N VAL A 476 20.68 1.69 6.78
CA VAL A 476 19.29 1.31 6.48
C VAL A 476 18.69 0.59 7.68
N GLY A 477 17.60 1.13 8.21
CA GLY A 477 16.79 0.48 9.25
C GLY A 477 15.58 -0.22 8.63
N THR A 478 15.27 -1.44 9.11
CA THR A 478 14.26 -2.27 8.45
C THR A 478 13.19 -2.81 9.39
N VAL A 479 12.09 -3.25 8.79
CA VAL A 479 10.99 -3.99 9.41
C VAL A 479 10.96 -5.40 8.82
N PRO A 480 10.80 -6.46 9.64
CA PRO A 480 10.81 -7.84 9.17
C PRO A 480 9.60 -8.17 8.29
N ASP A 481 9.71 -9.27 7.53
CA ASP A 481 8.65 -9.80 6.68
C ASP A 481 7.73 -10.76 7.45
N GLY A 482 6.48 -10.82 7.02
CA GLY A 482 5.49 -11.76 7.55
C GLY A 482 5.18 -11.53 9.02
N ASP A 483 5.14 -12.62 9.77
CA ASP A 483 4.85 -12.67 11.20
C ASP A 483 6.10 -12.56 12.09
N ARG A 484 7.27 -12.31 11.51
CA ARG A 484 8.54 -12.27 12.22
C ARG A 484 8.70 -11.03 13.08
N LEU A 485 9.47 -11.17 14.18
CA LEU A 485 10.00 -10.06 14.95
C LEU A 485 11.48 -9.81 14.58
N GLY A 486 11.97 -8.63 14.90
CA GLY A 486 13.37 -8.25 14.75
C GLY A 486 13.73 -7.69 13.37
N GLY A 487 13.91 -6.39 13.32
CA GLY A 487 14.45 -5.67 12.18
C GLY A 487 15.98 -5.81 12.06
N ALA A 488 16.53 -5.19 11.04
CA ALA A 488 17.97 -5.15 10.80
C ALA A 488 18.47 -3.71 10.67
N LEU A 489 19.73 -3.51 11.06
CA LEU A 489 20.56 -2.38 10.65
C LEU A 489 21.49 -2.88 9.55
N VAL A 490 21.51 -2.21 8.41
CA VAL A 490 22.42 -2.51 7.29
C VAL A 490 23.26 -1.28 7.01
N ILE A 491 24.58 -1.45 6.89
CA ILE A 491 25.51 -0.39 6.51
C ILE A 491 26.02 -0.68 5.10
N TYR A 492 25.55 0.06 4.12
CA TYR A 492 25.94 -0.06 2.73
C TYR A 492 27.06 0.94 2.40
N ASP A 493 28.13 0.46 1.79
CA ASP A 493 29.24 1.28 1.33
C ASP A 493 29.14 1.46 -0.21
N PRO A 494 28.78 2.66 -0.71
CA PRO A 494 28.63 2.89 -2.13
C PRO A 494 29.95 2.87 -2.91
N LYS A 495 31.09 3.04 -2.23
CA LYS A 495 32.42 3.03 -2.87
C LYS A 495 32.86 1.62 -3.23
N THR A 496 32.54 0.65 -2.36
CA THR A 496 32.92 -0.77 -2.54
C THR A 496 31.78 -1.62 -3.05
N ASN A 497 30.55 -1.09 -3.08
CA ASN A 497 29.32 -1.80 -3.37
C ASN A 497 29.10 -3.03 -2.44
N THR A 498 29.40 -2.86 -1.17
CA THR A 498 29.28 -3.92 -0.16
C THR A 498 28.33 -3.51 0.96
N ALA A 499 27.72 -4.47 1.64
CA ALA A 499 26.83 -4.23 2.76
C ALA A 499 27.19 -5.10 3.96
N GLU A 500 27.27 -4.48 5.13
CA GLU A 500 27.33 -5.16 6.42
C GLU A 500 25.89 -5.24 6.98
N LYS A 501 25.48 -6.43 7.44
CA LYS A 501 24.09 -6.73 7.78
C LYS A 501 24.00 -7.23 9.22
N TYR A 502 23.21 -6.54 10.06
CA TYR A 502 23.06 -6.83 11.49
C TYR A 502 21.58 -7.01 11.83
N ARG A 503 21.06 -8.26 11.72
CA ARG A 503 19.70 -8.58 12.13
C ARG A 503 19.60 -8.57 13.65
N ASN A 504 18.44 -8.16 14.18
CA ASN A 504 18.22 -8.06 15.63
C ASN A 504 19.25 -7.15 16.32
N VAL A 505 19.61 -6.03 15.73
CA VAL A 505 20.48 -5.03 16.37
C VAL A 505 19.93 -4.63 17.75
N VAL A 506 18.62 -4.56 17.91
CA VAL A 506 17.88 -4.66 19.16
C VAL A 506 17.00 -5.90 19.07
N GLN A 507 17.09 -6.78 20.04
CA GLN A 507 16.41 -8.07 20.02
C GLN A 507 14.90 -7.91 19.86
N ASP A 508 14.34 -8.56 18.81
CA ASP A 508 12.93 -8.63 18.46
C ASP A 508 12.25 -7.28 18.18
N GLU A 509 13.00 -6.21 17.95
CA GLU A 509 12.47 -4.89 17.62
C GLU A 509 12.80 -4.49 16.18
N SER A 510 11.84 -3.86 15.49
CA SER A 510 12.00 -3.28 14.17
C SER A 510 12.71 -1.92 14.25
N VAL A 511 13.54 -1.56 13.26
CA VAL A 511 14.24 -0.26 13.23
C VAL A 511 13.40 0.77 12.47
N PHE A 512 12.86 1.77 13.17
CA PHE A 512 11.88 2.73 12.64
C PHE A 512 12.45 4.11 12.29
N GLY A 513 13.42 4.59 13.04
CA GLY A 513 14.07 5.88 12.83
C GLY A 513 15.59 5.77 12.93
N LEU A 514 16.32 6.52 12.12
CA LEU A 514 17.77 6.59 12.13
C LEU A 514 18.26 8.04 12.05
N THR A 515 19.35 8.32 12.75
CA THR A 515 20.19 9.50 12.56
C THR A 515 21.64 9.13 12.81
N ALA A 516 22.59 9.97 12.38
CA ALA A 516 24.01 9.67 12.58
C ALA A 516 24.81 10.92 12.94
N GLN A 517 25.85 10.74 13.75
CA GLN A 517 26.84 11.77 14.06
C GLN A 517 28.18 11.14 14.40
N CYS A 518 29.27 11.71 13.89
CA CYS A 518 30.67 11.31 14.22
C CYS A 518 30.92 9.79 14.09
N GLY A 519 30.41 9.13 13.05
CA GLY A 519 30.61 7.69 12.81
C GLY A 519 29.73 6.77 13.64
N ILE A 520 28.83 7.31 14.46
CA ILE A 520 27.86 6.57 15.25
C ILE A 520 26.48 6.71 14.59
N VAL A 521 25.79 5.61 14.42
CA VAL A 521 24.38 5.55 14.01
C VAL A 521 23.53 5.39 15.27
N TYR A 522 22.53 6.24 15.42
CA TYR A 522 21.52 6.17 16.47
C TYR A 522 20.19 5.73 15.84
N GLY A 523 19.51 4.80 16.50
CA GLY A 523 18.23 4.31 15.99
C GLY A 523 17.14 4.26 17.05
N GLY A 524 15.91 4.52 16.61
CA GLY A 524 14.69 4.29 17.36
C GLY A 524 13.97 3.04 16.83
N THR A 525 13.34 2.27 17.71
CA THR A 525 12.78 0.96 17.38
C THR A 525 11.30 0.84 17.73
N SER A 526 10.67 -0.21 17.20
CA SER A 526 9.31 -0.63 17.52
C SER A 526 9.29 -2.10 17.94
N ILE A 527 8.49 -2.43 18.95
CA ILE A 527 8.24 -3.81 19.36
C ILE A 527 7.39 -4.59 18.37
N ALA A 528 6.73 -3.91 17.43
CA ALA A 528 5.87 -4.55 16.42
C ALA A 528 6.72 -5.19 15.31
N GLY A 529 6.33 -6.39 14.88
CA GLY A 529 6.86 -7.07 13.69
C GLY A 529 6.21 -6.62 12.40
N GLY A 530 6.48 -7.33 11.30
CA GLY A 530 6.09 -6.96 9.93
C GLY A 530 4.59 -6.80 9.71
N LEU A 531 3.80 -7.80 10.08
CA LEU A 531 2.33 -7.76 10.00
C LEU A 531 1.67 -7.44 11.35
N ALA A 532 2.47 -7.21 12.41
CA ALA A 532 2.00 -7.04 13.79
C ALA A 532 1.09 -8.20 14.27
N THR A 533 1.28 -9.39 13.73
CA THR A 533 0.50 -10.61 14.06
C THR A 533 1.11 -11.39 15.19
N THR A 534 2.45 -11.40 15.29
CA THR A 534 3.17 -12.03 16.39
C THR A 534 3.19 -11.10 17.60
N PRO A 535 2.77 -11.58 18.78
CA PRO A 535 2.84 -10.79 20.00
C PRO A 535 4.28 -10.32 20.28
N PRO A 536 4.46 -9.05 20.68
CA PRO A 536 5.78 -8.55 21.00
C PRO A 536 6.37 -9.26 22.25
N THR A 537 7.68 -9.49 22.23
CA THR A 537 8.43 -10.04 23.36
C THR A 537 8.99 -8.95 24.28
N ARG A 538 8.87 -7.68 23.86
CA ARG A 538 9.35 -6.49 24.58
C ARG A 538 8.16 -5.59 24.94
N GLU A 539 8.31 -4.81 26.00
CA GLU A 539 7.22 -3.95 26.51
C GLU A 539 7.26 -2.52 25.96
N ALA A 540 8.40 -2.07 25.44
CA ALA A 540 8.57 -0.71 24.95
C ALA A 540 9.68 -0.64 23.90
N GLY A 541 9.53 0.31 22.95
CA GLY A 541 10.54 0.61 21.96
C GLY A 541 11.81 1.20 22.59
N THR A 542 12.90 0.92 21.96
CA THR A 542 14.28 1.17 22.44
C THR A 542 14.95 2.26 21.60
N VAL A 543 15.92 2.96 22.16
CA VAL A 543 16.93 3.74 21.44
C VAL A 543 18.27 3.05 21.58
N PHE A 544 19.04 2.97 20.49
CA PHE A 544 20.38 2.37 20.50
C PHE A 544 21.42 3.26 19.81
N ALA A 545 22.70 3.01 20.12
CA ALA A 545 23.84 3.58 19.40
C ALA A 545 24.72 2.45 18.85
N TRP A 546 25.12 2.60 17.57
CA TRP A 546 25.95 1.66 16.84
C TRP A 546 27.21 2.34 16.30
N ASP A 547 28.39 1.85 16.68
CA ASP A 547 29.68 2.31 16.14
C ASP A 547 29.97 1.59 14.81
N VAL A 548 29.94 2.34 13.72
CA VAL A 548 30.11 1.78 12.36
C VAL A 548 31.53 1.24 12.14
N ALA A 549 32.54 1.87 12.75
CA ALA A 549 33.93 1.44 12.58
C ALA A 549 34.25 0.19 13.42
N LYS A 550 33.75 0.14 14.63
CA LYS A 550 33.92 -1.01 15.54
C LYS A 550 32.93 -2.15 15.28
N LYS A 551 31.87 -1.91 14.49
CA LYS A 551 30.82 -2.87 14.17
C LYS A 551 30.14 -3.43 15.43
N THR A 552 29.86 -2.55 16.39
CA THR A 552 29.29 -2.97 17.69
C THR A 552 28.28 -1.98 18.20
N LYS A 553 27.27 -2.50 18.91
CA LYS A 553 26.33 -1.70 19.67
C LYS A 553 27.00 -1.18 20.92
N LEU A 554 26.99 0.15 21.08
CA LEU A 554 27.62 0.81 22.26
C LEU A 554 26.71 0.77 23.48
N TRP A 555 25.42 1.01 23.27
CA TRP A 555 24.40 0.98 24.31
C TRP A 555 22.99 0.86 23.68
N GLU A 556 22.03 0.47 24.51
CA GLU A 556 20.59 0.58 24.25
C GLU A 556 19.89 1.06 25.53
N SER A 557 18.77 1.78 25.37
CA SER A 557 17.96 2.27 26.49
C SER A 557 16.49 2.41 26.11
N VAL A 558 15.61 2.30 27.11
CA VAL A 558 14.17 2.53 26.97
C VAL A 558 13.85 3.92 27.54
N PRO A 559 13.73 4.96 26.70
CA PRO A 559 13.54 6.33 27.19
C PRO A 559 12.13 6.61 27.69
N VAL A 560 11.12 5.90 27.18
CA VAL A 560 9.71 6.06 27.54
C VAL A 560 9.10 4.67 27.81
N PRO A 561 9.06 4.23 29.07
CA PRO A 561 8.47 2.94 29.42
C PRO A 561 7.01 2.80 28.95
N GLY A 562 6.67 1.64 28.39
CA GLY A 562 5.35 1.32 27.89
C GLY A 562 4.98 1.96 26.52
N ALA A 563 5.84 2.77 25.93
CA ALA A 563 5.64 3.27 24.57
C ALA A 563 6.12 2.23 23.55
N ALA A 564 5.22 1.66 22.77
CA ALA A 564 5.52 0.56 21.85
C ALA A 564 6.55 0.93 20.76
N THR A 565 6.69 2.20 20.43
CA THR A 565 7.51 2.65 19.29
C THR A 565 8.20 3.97 19.60
N VAL A 566 9.52 4.01 19.37
CA VAL A 566 10.29 5.23 19.14
C VAL A 566 10.31 5.45 17.63
N SER A 567 9.41 6.29 17.13
CA SER A 567 9.10 6.38 15.69
C SER A 567 10.11 7.19 14.88
N SER A 568 10.80 8.14 15.51
CA SER A 568 11.78 9.00 14.86
C SER A 568 12.81 9.53 15.87
N VAL A 569 14.04 9.75 15.41
CA VAL A 569 15.16 10.30 16.20
C VAL A 569 15.94 11.33 15.39
N ALA A 570 16.48 12.35 16.05
CA ALA A 570 17.30 13.40 15.45
C ALA A 570 18.36 13.92 16.42
N MET A 571 19.56 14.25 15.93
CA MET A 571 20.56 14.98 16.72
C MET A 571 20.18 16.44 16.83
N GLY A 572 19.93 16.90 18.02
CA GLY A 572 19.59 18.31 18.28
C GLY A 572 20.80 19.23 18.28
N PRO A 573 20.57 20.55 18.12
CA PRO A 573 21.64 21.54 18.14
C PRO A 573 22.28 21.73 19.55
N ASP A 574 21.68 21.13 20.59
CA ASP A 574 22.23 21.04 21.94
C ASP A 574 23.13 19.82 22.16
N GLY A 575 23.40 19.05 21.10
CA GLY A 575 24.22 17.84 21.14
C GLY A 575 23.54 16.65 21.83
N LEU A 576 22.23 16.73 22.12
CA LEU A 576 21.45 15.60 22.62
C LEU A 576 20.80 14.82 21.49
N LEU A 577 20.62 13.54 21.69
CA LEU A 577 19.80 12.70 20.82
C LEU A 577 18.33 12.87 21.24
N TRP A 578 17.55 13.52 20.41
CA TRP A 578 16.13 13.71 20.60
C TRP A 578 15.34 12.60 19.90
N GLY A 579 14.18 12.24 20.46
CA GLY A 579 13.28 11.25 19.87
C GLY A 579 11.83 11.47 20.28
N VAL A 580 10.93 10.84 19.54
CA VAL A 580 9.49 10.82 19.81
C VAL A 580 8.99 9.40 19.97
N ALA A 581 8.21 9.16 21.03
CA ALA A 581 7.59 7.88 21.35
C ALA A 581 6.14 8.11 21.77
N GLY A 582 5.20 7.84 20.84
CA GLY A 582 3.80 8.16 21.01
C GLY A 582 3.58 9.64 21.36
N LYS A 583 2.95 9.91 22.51
CA LYS A 583 2.64 11.27 22.99
C LYS A 583 3.82 11.98 23.69
N THR A 584 5.01 11.35 23.77
CA THR A 584 6.15 11.85 24.54
C THR A 584 7.32 12.17 23.62
N VAL A 585 7.88 13.36 23.75
CA VAL A 585 9.18 13.73 23.20
C VAL A 585 10.23 13.64 24.31
N PHE A 586 11.39 13.11 23.98
CA PHE A 586 12.48 12.92 24.94
C PHE A 586 13.84 13.31 24.35
N ALA A 587 14.83 13.48 25.22
CA ALA A 587 16.23 13.60 24.82
C ALA A 587 17.12 12.76 25.71
N VAL A 588 18.08 12.05 25.10
CA VAL A 588 19.09 11.27 25.81
C VAL A 588 20.50 11.74 25.51
N ALA A 589 21.43 11.47 26.40
CA ALA A 589 22.85 11.69 26.15
C ALA A 589 23.35 10.71 25.07
N PRO A 590 24.01 11.15 23.98
CA PRO A 590 24.38 10.28 22.87
C PRO A 590 25.50 9.29 23.22
N ASP A 591 26.29 9.57 24.25
CA ASP A 591 27.39 8.72 24.74
C ASP A 591 26.92 7.52 25.57
N SER A 592 25.76 7.60 26.20
CA SER A 592 25.33 6.63 27.22
C SER A 592 23.85 6.23 27.15
N GLY A 593 23.03 6.87 26.29
CA GLY A 593 21.58 6.64 26.26
C GLY A 593 20.83 7.13 27.51
N LYS A 594 21.52 7.84 28.44
CA LYS A 594 20.90 8.33 29.69
C LYS A 594 19.87 9.43 29.38
N LEU A 595 18.63 9.25 29.86
CA LEU A 595 17.56 10.23 29.74
C LEU A 595 17.94 11.58 30.38
N LYS A 596 17.80 12.67 29.63
CA LYS A 596 18.09 14.05 30.02
C LYS A 596 16.84 14.91 30.11
N LYS A 597 15.90 14.74 29.16
CA LYS A 597 14.66 15.50 29.08
C LYS A 597 13.52 14.58 28.65
N SER A 598 12.31 14.85 29.14
CA SER A 598 11.09 14.16 28.74
C SER A 598 9.90 15.09 28.88
N PHE A 599 9.05 15.18 27.87
CA PHE A 599 7.87 16.02 27.83
C PHE A 599 6.70 15.25 27.23
N THR A 600 5.62 15.08 27.99
CA THR A 600 4.37 14.52 27.46
C THR A 600 3.53 15.66 26.88
N LEU A 601 3.41 15.68 25.56
CA LEU A 601 2.77 16.79 24.81
C LEU A 601 1.45 16.37 24.14
N GLY A 602 1.26 15.09 23.88
CA GLY A 602 0.12 14.56 23.17
C GLY A 602 -0.92 13.91 24.06
N THR A 603 -2.03 13.53 23.43
CA THR A 603 -3.16 12.80 24.02
C THR A 603 -3.25 11.37 23.50
N THR A 604 -2.70 11.11 22.31
CA THR A 604 -2.71 9.82 21.63
C THR A 604 -1.32 9.20 21.58
N ASN A 605 -1.24 7.91 21.29
CA ASN A 605 0.03 7.20 21.05
C ASN A 605 0.36 7.12 19.55
N SER A 606 -0.11 8.07 18.76
CA SER A 606 0.19 8.15 17.33
C SER A 606 1.70 8.35 17.10
N SER A 607 2.25 7.70 16.08
CA SER A 607 3.65 7.88 15.69
C SER A 607 3.87 9.29 15.16
N GLY A 608 4.78 10.04 15.76
CA GLY A 608 5.22 11.35 15.30
C GLY A 608 6.57 11.27 14.59
N ASP A 609 6.93 12.36 13.92
CA ASP A 609 8.27 12.56 13.36
C ASP A 609 9.00 13.67 14.13
N ILE A 610 10.34 13.58 14.18
CA ILE A 610 11.20 14.60 14.75
C ILE A 610 12.29 14.98 13.76
N VAL A 611 12.52 16.26 13.59
CA VAL A 611 13.58 16.81 12.74
C VAL A 611 14.35 17.89 13.48
N ALA A 612 15.58 18.12 13.12
CA ALA A 612 16.42 19.14 13.73
C ALA A 612 17.03 20.07 12.67
N THR A 613 17.20 21.30 13.07
CA THR A 613 17.96 22.34 12.37
C THR A 613 19.13 22.78 13.26
N SER A 614 19.97 23.66 12.77
CA SER A 614 21.04 24.29 13.58
C SER A 614 20.48 25.12 14.77
N GLU A 615 19.21 25.53 14.73
CA GLU A 615 18.60 26.41 15.73
C GLU A 615 17.64 25.72 16.69
N ALA A 616 16.97 24.65 16.27
CA ALA A 616 15.90 24.03 17.06
C ALA A 616 15.59 22.60 16.60
N VAL A 617 14.90 21.89 17.47
CA VAL A 617 14.23 20.61 17.16
C VAL A 617 12.74 20.90 16.93
N TYR A 618 12.15 20.27 15.91
CA TYR A 618 10.72 20.29 15.62
C TYR A 618 10.15 18.89 15.73
N VAL A 619 9.05 18.76 16.44
CA VAL A 619 8.42 17.44 16.68
C VAL A 619 6.94 17.49 16.36
N SER A 620 6.49 16.49 15.59
CA SER A 620 5.09 16.22 15.29
C SER A 620 4.45 15.41 16.42
N ILE A 621 3.33 15.86 16.95
CA ILE A 621 2.56 15.21 18.02
C ILE A 621 1.07 15.15 17.61
N ASP A 622 0.40 14.04 17.93
CA ASP A 622 -1.04 13.79 17.65
C ASP A 622 -1.43 13.96 16.17
N LEU A 623 -0.45 13.97 15.25
CA LEU A 623 -0.63 14.17 13.80
C LEU A 623 -1.29 15.50 13.41
N ASN A 624 -1.30 16.48 14.31
CA ASN A 624 -1.87 17.81 14.05
C ASN A 624 -1.15 18.96 14.72
N LYS A 625 -0.14 18.70 15.58
CA LYS A 625 0.62 19.73 16.29
C LYS A 625 2.10 19.58 16.06
N ILE A 626 2.75 20.69 15.75
CA ILE A 626 4.21 20.75 15.67
C ILE A 626 4.70 21.67 16.79
N TYR A 627 5.57 21.11 17.63
CA TYR A 627 6.24 21.85 18.69
C TYR A 627 7.67 22.18 18.27
N ARG A 628 8.12 23.39 18.61
CA ARG A 628 9.50 23.85 18.48
C ARG A 628 10.19 23.79 19.85
N ILE A 629 11.39 23.22 19.89
CA ILE A 629 12.22 23.14 21.07
C ILE A 629 13.56 23.81 20.76
N ALA A 630 13.77 25.02 21.29
CA ALA A 630 15.04 25.73 21.15
C ALA A 630 16.09 25.17 22.13
N PRO A 631 17.40 25.18 21.79
CA PRO A 631 18.45 24.68 22.68
C PRO A 631 18.53 25.51 23.97
N GLY A 632 19.00 24.90 25.05
CA GLY A 632 19.26 25.56 26.31
C GLY A 632 18.88 24.75 27.56
N LYS A 633 19.38 25.17 28.73
CA LYS A 633 19.15 24.46 30.02
C LYS A 633 17.65 24.43 30.40
N LYS A 634 16.90 25.48 30.02
CA LYS A 634 15.46 25.60 30.29
C LYS A 634 14.60 25.40 29.02
N ALA A 635 15.15 24.72 28.01
CA ALA A 635 14.43 24.43 26.80
C ALA A 635 13.10 23.73 27.10
N ALA A 636 12.00 24.36 26.72
CA ALA A 636 10.63 23.82 26.82
C ALA A 636 9.99 23.80 25.43
N PRO A 637 9.20 22.78 25.11
CA PRO A 637 8.44 22.77 23.87
C PRO A 637 7.44 23.92 23.80
N THR A 638 7.41 24.63 22.67
CA THR A 638 6.40 25.64 22.36
C THR A 638 5.61 25.23 21.13
N LEU A 639 4.30 25.35 21.16
CA LEU A 639 3.47 25.09 20.00
C LEU A 639 3.88 26.03 18.87
N PHE A 640 4.28 25.48 17.74
CA PHE A 640 4.76 26.23 16.58
C PHE A 640 3.69 26.32 15.48
N LEU A 641 3.01 25.20 15.20
CA LEU A 641 2.00 25.11 14.17
C LEU A 641 0.94 24.07 14.58
N GLU A 642 -0.32 24.37 14.26
CA GLU A 642 -1.42 23.42 14.36
C GLU A 642 -2.03 23.20 12.97
N HIS A 643 -1.85 22.02 12.43
CA HIS A 643 -2.34 21.61 11.13
C HIS A 643 -2.31 20.08 11.03
N ALA A 644 -3.39 19.47 10.52
CA ALA A 644 -3.44 18.03 10.30
C ALA A 644 -2.33 17.59 9.33
N HIS A 645 -1.49 16.66 9.76
CA HIS A 645 -0.38 16.17 8.95
C HIS A 645 0.00 14.73 9.35
N ARG A 646 0.67 14.01 8.44
CA ARG A 646 1.12 12.64 8.70
C ARG A 646 2.65 12.54 8.80
N ARG A 647 3.38 13.31 7.98
CA ARG A 647 4.84 13.34 7.97
C ARG A 647 5.35 14.74 8.20
N LEU A 648 6.50 14.79 8.87
CA LEU A 648 7.28 15.98 9.06
C LEU A 648 8.70 15.72 8.54
N GLY A 649 9.13 16.52 7.58
CA GLY A 649 10.48 16.56 7.03
C GLY A 649 11.14 17.91 7.23
N VAL A 650 12.41 18.03 6.87
CA VAL A 650 13.14 19.30 6.89
C VAL A 650 13.92 19.47 5.58
N ARG A 651 14.04 20.70 5.10
CA ARG A 651 14.89 21.08 3.98
C ARG A 651 15.86 22.17 4.40
N GLY A 652 17.13 21.76 4.58
CA GLY A 652 18.14 22.64 5.19
C GLY A 652 17.70 23.16 6.56
N ASP A 653 18.21 24.34 6.91
CA ASP A 653 17.86 25.03 8.17
C ASP A 653 16.68 26.00 8.03
N HIS A 654 15.98 25.98 6.88
CA HIS A 654 15.07 27.05 6.50
C HIS A 654 13.61 26.62 6.33
N GLN A 655 13.35 25.34 6.09
CA GLN A 655 12.01 24.90 5.75
C GLN A 655 11.63 23.59 6.44
N LEU A 656 10.43 23.53 7.00
CA LEU A 656 9.74 22.28 7.33
C LEU A 656 8.88 21.85 6.16
N LEU A 657 8.74 20.55 6.01
CA LEU A 657 7.90 19.88 5.01
C LEU A 657 6.85 19.06 5.74
N LEU A 658 5.58 19.24 5.37
CA LEU A 658 4.47 18.51 5.94
C LEU A 658 3.70 17.78 4.84
N THR A 659 3.12 16.63 5.17
CA THR A 659 2.20 15.94 4.27
C THR A 659 0.85 15.76 4.95
N SER A 660 -0.25 16.02 4.24
CA SER A 660 -1.60 15.75 4.71
C SER A 660 -2.31 14.92 3.63
N GLY A 661 -2.44 13.60 3.86
CA GLY A 661 -2.89 12.69 2.83
C GLY A 661 -1.99 12.75 1.59
N SER A 662 -2.53 13.21 0.47
CA SER A 662 -1.81 13.38 -0.80
C SER A 662 -1.23 14.78 -1.03
N GLU A 663 -1.50 15.72 -0.13
CA GLU A 663 -1.06 17.11 -0.28
C GLU A 663 0.27 17.35 0.44
N LEU A 664 1.16 18.09 -0.22
CA LEU A 664 2.47 18.49 0.30
C LEU A 664 2.45 19.98 0.67
N PHE A 665 3.03 20.30 1.82
CA PHE A 665 3.18 21.67 2.31
C PHE A 665 4.62 21.98 2.68
N ARG A 666 4.98 23.26 2.63
CA ARG A 666 6.18 23.81 3.25
C ARG A 666 5.85 24.89 4.25
N VAL A 667 6.72 25.04 5.23
CA VAL A 667 6.70 26.16 6.22
C VAL A 667 8.09 26.75 6.31
N ASP A 668 8.25 28.03 5.98
CA ASP A 668 9.53 28.73 6.16
C ASP A 668 9.74 29.01 7.66
N ILE A 669 10.87 28.56 8.23
CA ILE A 669 11.19 28.64 9.68
C ILE A 669 12.31 29.62 10.00
N SER A 670 13.00 30.13 8.98
CA SER A 670 13.98 31.21 9.08
C SER A 670 13.83 32.16 7.89
N ARG A 671 14.32 33.39 8.02
CA ARG A 671 14.28 34.40 6.96
C ARG A 671 15.37 34.24 5.91
#